data_407a67651a402359ac2d5820070ff1d7
#
_entry.id   407a67651a402359ac2d5820070ff1d7
#
_cell.length_a   1.000
_cell.length_b   1.000
_cell.length_c   1.000
_cell.angle_alpha   90.00
_cell.angle_beta   90.00
_cell.angle_gamma   90.00
#
_symmetry.space_group_name_H-M   'P 1'
#
loop_
_entity.id
_entity.type
_entity.pdbx_description
1 polymer ?
#
loop_
_entity_poly.entity_id
_entity_poly.type
_entity_poly.pdbx_seq_one_letter_code
_entity_poly.pdbx_strand_id
1 'polypeptide(L)'
;MRRRIVTLMAFAWGVWGSACTDRSSSVSLKAGRARSAIGVIDESILPELFRTVWDPGIPGGIPPDDDPVRPATVWLPPGDPYGGHSVNPGLAGRDNAAAFTSAFQAAINSAGQAATPHNRQIVFLNSGTYYVNPQIYPGSGSDQIGIYVKVDNVTIRGSGADTTRIAANGTINNYGTVILFGHRVGHSNADFAVQDVVADAFRGDTTIQVADASAYVVGDVITIDHVDGDPVPEGPATLNGGYLWYYDGQYFKRQPTYDWNGPSTGAPQMPRVTDLPSANVAARTAVPWWRSTMQATEITDINGNVISLRDPLNIDFPLSMSPQVWRTVPLNTDSIPVGNRWCGLENIAVAGGNNLWGFPGGSIVFSYMAYSWAKNVEADGERWTNPPDPAHPGKYGYNIGIGRGYRCVIRDSYAHGSTDENPGGQAYGLVVGVGSSACLLENNISVNNNKPLALNSTGGGNVIAYNYVDEAVIWNSPGWQENAIDDCHANLTHHDLIEGNWTVNLGGDTTHGNSGWHTHLRNYASGRNSSGATNSNLRAVGMDGWTHYHAYIGNVLQGGNVYETTPFSRNGRPIYQLGNNYGGGGGNWDNGYALAHIYRDGNWDNVTNDVVWVNGPVDIPASFYLTGRPAFFGDYPWPWVDPINGATYTLPAKARYDAGTPNLVQ
;
A
#
# COMPACT_ATOMS: atom_id res chain seq x y z
N MET A 1 4.33 41.83 66.03
CA MET A 1 4.93 42.87 65.17
C MET A 1 6.05 42.26 64.35
N ARG A 2 5.85 42.07 63.08
CA ARG A 2 6.79 42.07 61.97
C ARG A 2 6.05 41.54 60.75
N ARG A 3 5.67 42.44 59.85
CA ARG A 3 5.08 42.17 58.55
C ARG A 3 6.17 41.58 57.65
N ARG A 4 5.91 40.47 57.02
CA ARG A 4 6.68 40.01 55.90
C ARG A 4 5.90 40.32 54.62
N ILE A 5 6.52 41.12 53.76
CA ILE A 5 6.11 41.47 52.45
C ILE A 5 6.44 40.24 51.57
N VAL A 6 5.41 39.67 50.88
CA VAL A 6 5.60 38.65 49.85
C VAL A 6 5.58 39.37 48.50
N THR A 7 6.72 39.41 47.87
CA THR A 7 6.86 39.92 46.48
C THR A 7 6.41 38.85 45.54
N LEU A 8 5.30 39.08 44.83
CA LEU A 8 4.91 38.24 43.66
C LEU A 8 5.84 38.58 42.49
N MET A 9 6.66 37.63 42.11
CA MET A 9 7.29 37.64 40.77
C MET A 9 6.32 37.04 39.77
N ALA A 10 5.76 37.89 38.91
CA ALA A 10 5.04 37.47 37.71
C ALA A 10 6.06 37.01 36.67
N PHE A 11 6.11 35.73 36.42
CA PHE A 11 6.79 35.19 35.24
C PHE A 11 5.90 35.42 34.01
N ALA A 12 6.29 36.39 33.20
CA ALA A 12 5.74 36.54 31.87
C ALA A 12 6.30 35.42 31.00
N TRP A 13 5.46 34.46 30.61
CA TRP A 13 5.72 33.52 29.53
C TRP A 13 5.68 34.29 28.22
N GLY A 14 6.85 34.59 27.69
CA GLY A 14 6.96 35.05 26.31
C GLY A 14 6.54 33.92 25.39
N VAL A 15 5.39 34.07 24.76
CA VAL A 15 4.98 33.27 23.61
C VAL A 15 5.97 33.60 22.48
N TRP A 16 6.93 32.74 22.26
CA TRP A 16 7.67 32.73 21.01
C TRP A 16 6.76 32.13 19.97
N GLY A 17 5.93 32.98 19.39
CA GLY A 17 5.36 32.69 18.12
C GLY A 17 6.50 32.64 17.11
N SER A 18 6.97 31.44 16.81
CA SER A 18 7.80 31.19 15.65
C SER A 18 6.88 31.43 14.45
N ALA A 19 6.85 32.64 13.96
CA ALA A 19 6.30 32.94 12.67
C ALA A 19 7.10 32.08 11.69
N CYS A 20 6.45 31.06 11.15
CA CYS A 20 6.87 30.37 9.94
C CYS A 20 6.95 31.48 8.89
N THR A 21 8.11 32.09 8.73
CA THR A 21 8.35 33.00 7.62
C THR A 21 8.37 32.11 6.39
N ASP A 22 7.24 32.08 5.76
CA ASP A 22 7.04 31.61 4.41
C ASP A 22 8.18 32.16 3.51
N ARG A 23 9.23 31.36 3.32
CA ARG A 23 10.01 31.52 2.12
C ARG A 23 9.15 30.95 1.01
N SER A 24 8.25 31.79 0.54
CA SER A 24 7.70 31.63 -0.80
C SER A 24 8.85 31.76 -1.81
N SER A 25 9.75 30.78 -1.86
CA SER A 25 10.26 30.36 -3.13
C SER A 25 9.01 29.83 -3.82
N SER A 26 8.38 30.67 -4.64
CA SER A 26 7.39 30.28 -5.59
C SER A 26 8.02 29.19 -6.48
N VAL A 27 8.06 27.95 -5.98
CA VAL A 27 8.11 26.79 -6.81
C VAL A 27 6.72 26.74 -7.44
N SER A 28 6.51 27.64 -8.40
CA SER A 28 5.50 27.44 -9.40
C SER A 28 5.70 26.00 -9.84
N LEU A 29 4.75 25.12 -9.49
CA LEU A 29 4.60 23.84 -10.15
C LEU A 29 4.58 24.21 -11.63
N LYS A 30 5.74 24.12 -12.29
CA LYS A 30 5.81 24.34 -13.72
C LYS A 30 4.84 23.33 -14.26
N ALA A 31 3.72 23.83 -14.78
CA ALA A 31 2.71 23.07 -15.47
C ALA A 31 3.38 22.35 -16.65
N GLY A 32 4.12 21.32 -16.31
CA GLY A 32 4.86 20.48 -17.23
C GLY A 32 3.99 19.35 -17.70
N ARG A 33 3.31 19.58 -18.74
CA ARG A 33 2.42 18.73 -19.56
C ARG A 33 0.96 18.77 -19.15
N ALA A 34 0.17 19.12 -20.14
CA ALA A 34 -1.26 18.99 -20.16
C ALA A 34 -1.64 17.60 -19.61
N ARG A 35 -2.27 17.58 -18.44
CA ARG A 35 -3.19 16.49 -18.08
C ARG A 35 -4.10 16.36 -19.30
N SER A 36 -4.13 15.21 -19.93
CA SER A 36 -5.05 14.99 -21.04
C SER A 36 -6.45 15.30 -20.54
N ALA A 37 -7.05 16.41 -21.00
CA ALA A 37 -8.44 16.83 -20.83
C ALA A 37 -9.21 16.44 -19.54
N ILE A 38 -8.49 16.15 -18.44
CA ILE A 38 -9.03 15.89 -17.11
C ILE A 38 -9.32 17.28 -16.51
N GLY A 39 -10.52 17.51 -16.01
CA GLY A 39 -10.90 18.76 -15.35
C GLY A 39 -9.92 19.09 -14.21
N VAL A 40 -9.78 20.38 -13.91
CA VAL A 40 -8.91 20.81 -12.81
C VAL A 40 -9.52 20.31 -11.49
N ILE A 41 -8.78 19.47 -10.75
CA ILE A 41 -9.14 19.06 -9.40
C ILE A 41 -8.77 20.24 -8.48
N ASP A 42 -9.75 20.71 -7.70
CA ASP A 42 -9.51 21.77 -6.73
C ASP A 42 -8.87 21.19 -5.46
N GLU A 43 -7.58 21.41 -5.30
CA GLU A 43 -6.81 21.04 -4.11
C GLU A 43 -6.61 22.22 -3.15
N SER A 44 -7.36 23.32 -3.32
CA SER A 44 -7.12 24.57 -2.55
C SER A 44 -7.29 24.39 -1.03
N ILE A 45 -8.17 23.49 -0.60
CA ILE A 45 -8.36 23.14 0.81
C ILE A 45 -7.14 22.44 1.41
N LEU A 46 -6.31 21.78 0.59
CA LEU A 46 -5.15 21.02 1.05
C LEU A 46 -3.92 21.95 1.05
N PRO A 47 -3.22 22.14 2.19
CA PRO A 47 -1.97 22.88 2.21
C PRO A 47 -0.95 22.29 1.23
N GLU A 48 -0.10 23.14 0.66
CA GLU A 48 0.87 22.76 -0.37
C GLU A 48 1.77 21.58 0.04
N LEU A 49 2.11 21.51 1.32
CA LEU A 49 2.93 20.44 1.89
C LEU A 49 2.35 19.02 1.65
N PHE A 50 1.04 18.90 1.55
CA PHE A 50 0.35 17.61 1.35
C PHE A 50 0.04 17.32 -0.13
N ARG A 51 0.14 18.32 -1.00
CA ARG A 51 -0.24 18.14 -2.40
C ARG A 51 0.76 17.31 -3.13
N THR A 52 0.26 16.36 -3.91
CA THR A 52 1.03 15.60 -4.88
C THR A 52 0.15 15.29 -6.09
N VAL A 53 0.72 14.65 -7.11
CA VAL A 53 -0.05 14.23 -8.27
C VAL A 53 -0.58 12.84 -8.02
N TRP A 54 -1.88 12.72 -7.73
CA TRP A 54 -2.56 11.44 -7.66
C TRP A 54 -3.16 11.09 -9.02
N ASP A 55 -2.37 10.40 -9.85
CA ASP A 55 -2.77 9.80 -11.13
C ASP A 55 -2.43 8.30 -11.10
N PRO A 56 -3.16 7.52 -10.26
CA PRO A 56 -2.78 6.15 -9.95
C PRO A 56 -3.22 5.16 -11.02
N GLY A 57 -2.57 4.01 -11.00
CA GLY A 57 -2.96 2.85 -11.78
C GLY A 57 -2.56 2.93 -13.25
N ILE A 58 -3.16 2.06 -14.03
CA ILE A 58 -2.86 1.90 -15.44
C ILE A 58 -3.41 3.09 -16.23
N PRO A 59 -2.59 3.81 -17.00
CA PRO A 59 -3.08 4.87 -17.88
C PRO A 59 -4.16 4.37 -18.83
N GLY A 60 -5.35 5.00 -18.78
CA GLY A 60 -6.51 4.54 -19.53
C GLY A 60 -7.29 3.40 -18.85
N GLY A 61 -6.87 2.96 -17.68
CA GLY A 61 -7.52 1.89 -16.91
C GLY A 61 -7.06 0.48 -17.27
N ILE A 62 -7.64 -0.51 -16.60
CA ILE A 62 -7.46 -1.93 -16.94
C ILE A 62 -8.00 -2.14 -18.36
N PRO A 63 -7.23 -2.79 -19.26
CA PRO A 63 -7.69 -3.02 -20.63
C PRO A 63 -9.04 -3.72 -20.65
N PRO A 64 -10.05 -3.20 -21.36
CA PRO A 64 -11.35 -3.83 -21.49
C PRO A 64 -11.28 -5.14 -22.28
N ASP A 65 -12.31 -5.94 -22.20
CA ASP A 65 -12.35 -7.26 -22.85
C ASP A 65 -12.36 -7.15 -24.38
N ASP A 66 -12.89 -6.06 -24.92
CA ASP A 66 -12.97 -5.72 -26.33
C ASP A 66 -11.79 -4.89 -26.85
N ASP A 67 -10.75 -4.68 -26.02
CA ASP A 67 -9.53 -3.97 -26.44
C ASP A 67 -8.91 -4.68 -27.66
N PRO A 68 -8.74 -4.01 -28.82
CA PRO A 68 -8.15 -4.61 -30.01
C PRO A 68 -6.67 -5.00 -29.82
N VAL A 69 -5.99 -4.42 -28.83
CA VAL A 69 -4.64 -4.82 -28.43
C VAL A 69 -4.65 -6.04 -27.50
N ARG A 70 -5.81 -6.34 -26.96
CA ARG A 70 -6.13 -7.52 -26.18
C ARG A 70 -7.23 -8.24 -26.95
N PRO A 71 -6.91 -8.88 -28.10
CA PRO A 71 -7.94 -9.51 -28.89
C PRO A 71 -8.69 -10.50 -28.02
N ALA A 72 -10.00 -10.55 -28.21
CA ALA A 72 -10.85 -11.57 -27.64
C ALA A 72 -10.49 -13.00 -28.12
N THR A 73 -9.33 -13.21 -28.69
CA THR A 73 -8.69 -14.51 -28.89
C THR A 73 -8.26 -15.08 -27.56
N VAL A 74 -9.21 -15.15 -26.72
CA VAL A 74 -9.17 -15.96 -25.54
C VAL A 74 -9.10 -17.39 -25.98
N TRP A 75 -8.21 -18.14 -25.43
CA TRP A 75 -8.09 -19.53 -25.63
C TRP A 75 -9.15 -20.29 -24.87
N LEU A 76 -9.94 -20.97 -25.62
CA LEU A 76 -10.93 -21.86 -25.09
C LEU A 76 -10.72 -23.24 -25.71
N PRO A 77 -11.18 -24.31 -25.05
CA PRO A 77 -11.15 -25.64 -25.58
C PRO A 77 -11.77 -25.68 -26.98
N PRO A 78 -11.49 -26.67 -27.81
CA PRO A 78 -12.12 -26.81 -29.11
C PRO A 78 -13.65 -26.68 -28.98
N GLY A 79 -14.21 -25.67 -29.63
CA GLY A 79 -15.64 -25.34 -29.55
C GLY A 79 -15.98 -24.09 -28.74
N ASP A 80 -15.02 -23.47 -28.15
CA ASP A 80 -15.20 -22.23 -27.39
C ASP A 80 -14.87 -21.00 -28.27
N PRO A 81 -15.64 -19.88 -28.20
CA PRO A 81 -15.47 -18.72 -29.07
C PRO A 81 -14.17 -17.94 -28.87
N TYR A 82 -13.40 -18.25 -27.85
CA TYR A 82 -12.22 -17.48 -27.50
C TYR A 82 -10.91 -18.24 -27.71
N GLY A 83 -10.39 -18.56 -28.80
CA GLY A 83 -9.15 -19.34 -29.01
C GLY A 83 -7.97 -18.85 -28.15
N GLY A 84 -7.22 -19.69 -27.43
CA GLY A 84 -6.11 -19.27 -26.60
C GLY A 84 -5.56 -20.38 -25.74
N HIS A 85 -4.92 -20.15 -24.61
CA HIS A 85 -4.35 -21.18 -23.76
C HIS A 85 -5.36 -21.59 -22.70
N SER A 86 -6.21 -22.59 -22.92
CA SER A 86 -7.06 -23.12 -21.86
C SER A 86 -6.39 -24.27 -21.14
N VAL A 87 -6.64 -24.38 -19.88
CA VAL A 87 -6.28 -25.56 -19.11
C VAL A 87 -7.44 -26.55 -19.15
N ASN A 88 -7.13 -27.80 -19.40
CA ASN A 88 -8.12 -28.88 -19.50
C ASN A 88 -8.96 -28.91 -18.20
N PRO A 89 -10.29 -28.73 -18.26
CA PRO A 89 -11.15 -28.76 -17.09
C PRO A 89 -11.16 -30.12 -16.37
N GLY A 90 -10.79 -31.20 -17.06
CA GLY A 90 -10.60 -32.51 -16.43
C GLY A 90 -9.45 -32.57 -15.42
N LEU A 91 -8.63 -31.51 -15.33
CA LEU A 91 -7.59 -31.38 -14.31
C LEU A 91 -8.10 -30.74 -13.01
N ALA A 92 -9.38 -30.42 -12.87
CA ALA A 92 -9.96 -30.02 -11.60
C ALA A 92 -9.88 -31.18 -10.59
N GLY A 93 -9.84 -30.81 -9.31
CA GLY A 93 -9.76 -31.76 -8.20
C GLY A 93 -8.35 -32.00 -7.67
N ARG A 94 -8.28 -32.37 -6.40
CA ARG A 94 -7.02 -32.50 -5.64
C ARG A 94 -6.10 -33.59 -6.18
N ASP A 95 -6.63 -34.69 -6.63
CA ASP A 95 -5.86 -35.81 -7.17
C ASP A 95 -5.09 -35.44 -8.45
N ASN A 96 -5.53 -34.40 -9.14
CA ASN A 96 -4.91 -33.88 -10.36
C ASN A 96 -3.89 -32.77 -10.11
N ALA A 97 -3.60 -32.39 -8.85
CA ALA A 97 -2.80 -31.21 -8.51
C ALA A 97 -1.45 -31.14 -9.25
N ALA A 98 -0.73 -32.26 -9.33
CA ALA A 98 0.56 -32.28 -10.04
C ALA A 98 0.42 -32.05 -11.53
N ALA A 99 -0.56 -32.69 -12.16
CA ALA A 99 -0.83 -32.54 -13.59
C ALA A 99 -1.33 -31.12 -13.90
N PHE A 100 -2.23 -30.60 -13.07
CA PHE A 100 -2.72 -29.22 -13.20
C PHE A 100 -1.58 -28.21 -13.09
N THR A 101 -0.76 -28.27 -12.01
CA THR A 101 0.35 -27.35 -11.79
C THR A 101 1.28 -27.29 -13.01
N SER A 102 1.66 -28.47 -13.54
CA SER A 102 2.53 -28.55 -14.71
C SER A 102 1.86 -27.99 -15.99
N ALA A 103 0.62 -28.34 -16.24
CA ALA A 103 -0.11 -27.88 -17.42
C ALA A 103 -0.38 -26.36 -17.37
N PHE A 104 -0.74 -25.86 -16.21
CA PHE A 104 -1.02 -24.43 -16.01
C PHE A 104 0.23 -23.58 -16.16
N GLN A 105 1.35 -24.00 -15.56
CA GLN A 105 2.63 -23.31 -15.74
C GLN A 105 3.09 -23.33 -17.20
N ALA A 106 2.92 -24.44 -17.90
CA ALA A 106 3.24 -24.56 -19.32
C ALA A 106 2.36 -23.63 -20.18
N ALA A 107 1.06 -23.52 -19.88
CA ALA A 107 0.15 -22.61 -20.57
C ALA A 107 0.56 -21.14 -20.39
N ILE A 108 0.91 -20.72 -19.17
CA ILE A 108 1.41 -19.37 -18.88
C ILE A 108 2.70 -19.08 -19.67
N ASN A 109 3.65 -20.00 -19.65
CA ASN A 109 4.92 -19.83 -20.36
C ASN A 109 4.69 -19.74 -21.90
N SER A 110 3.83 -20.58 -22.45
CA SER A 110 3.47 -20.54 -23.87
C SER A 110 2.75 -19.25 -24.26
N ALA A 111 1.81 -18.79 -23.42
CA ALA A 111 1.14 -17.52 -23.60
C ALA A 111 2.16 -16.37 -23.62
N GLY A 112 3.11 -16.36 -22.68
CA GLY A 112 4.15 -15.34 -22.63
C GLY A 112 5.07 -15.32 -23.85
N GLN A 113 5.37 -16.47 -24.44
CA GLN A 113 6.14 -16.55 -25.68
C GLN A 113 5.38 -15.98 -26.89
N ALA A 114 4.05 -16.11 -26.89
CA ALA A 114 3.20 -15.59 -27.97
C ALA A 114 2.78 -14.12 -27.74
N ALA A 115 2.89 -13.63 -26.53
CA ALA A 115 2.44 -12.30 -26.14
C ALA A 115 3.37 -11.19 -26.65
N THR A 116 2.77 -10.08 -27.03
CA THR A 116 3.45 -8.81 -27.35
C THR A 116 2.64 -7.65 -26.78
N PRO A 117 3.17 -6.42 -26.69
CA PRO A 117 2.39 -5.26 -26.29
C PRO A 117 1.13 -5.02 -27.16
N HIS A 118 1.13 -5.50 -28.40
CA HIS A 118 0.03 -5.38 -29.34
C HIS A 118 -0.79 -6.67 -29.52
N ASN A 119 -0.43 -7.73 -28.81
CA ASN A 119 -1.11 -9.02 -28.84
C ASN A 119 -1.00 -9.68 -27.46
N ARG A 120 -1.75 -9.17 -26.50
CA ARG A 120 -1.79 -9.70 -25.14
C ARG A 120 -2.51 -11.04 -25.14
N GLN A 121 -2.02 -11.97 -24.33
CA GLN A 121 -2.55 -13.33 -24.26
C GLN A 121 -3.37 -13.56 -23.00
N ILE A 122 -4.36 -14.43 -23.08
CA ILE A 122 -5.15 -14.86 -21.92
C ILE A 122 -4.96 -16.37 -21.71
N VAL A 123 -4.69 -16.76 -20.46
CA VAL A 123 -4.74 -18.14 -20.00
C VAL A 123 -6.05 -18.32 -19.25
N PHE A 124 -6.96 -19.11 -19.83
CA PHE A 124 -8.31 -19.25 -19.30
C PHE A 124 -8.49 -20.54 -18.51
N LEU A 125 -9.21 -20.43 -17.39
CA LEU A 125 -9.63 -21.56 -16.57
C LEU A 125 -11.15 -21.65 -16.55
N ASN A 126 -11.67 -22.79 -16.93
CA ASN A 126 -13.09 -23.10 -16.80
C ASN A 126 -13.50 -23.20 -15.32
N SER A 127 -14.82 -23.24 -15.07
CA SER A 127 -15.37 -23.48 -13.74
C SER A 127 -14.79 -24.77 -13.15
N GLY A 128 -14.42 -24.72 -11.88
CA GLY A 128 -13.85 -25.83 -11.15
C GLY A 128 -12.91 -25.40 -10.03
N THR A 129 -12.59 -26.33 -9.14
CA THR A 129 -11.55 -26.13 -8.13
C THR A 129 -10.29 -26.88 -8.53
N TYR A 130 -9.22 -26.13 -8.75
CA TYR A 130 -7.93 -26.59 -9.18
C TYR A 130 -6.93 -26.48 -8.03
N TYR A 131 -6.07 -27.47 -7.88
CA TYR A 131 -5.07 -27.51 -6.80
C TYR A 131 -3.66 -27.39 -7.38
N VAL A 132 -2.85 -26.52 -6.76
CA VAL A 132 -1.45 -26.35 -7.14
C VAL A 132 -0.52 -26.97 -6.11
N ASN A 133 0.42 -27.75 -6.59
CA ASN A 133 1.51 -28.26 -5.76
C ASN A 133 2.61 -27.20 -5.61
N PRO A 134 3.29 -27.16 -4.46
CA PRO A 134 4.47 -26.33 -4.32
C PRO A 134 5.54 -26.68 -5.37
N GLN A 135 6.07 -25.66 -6.01
CA GLN A 135 7.20 -25.74 -6.93
C GLN A 135 8.37 -24.93 -6.37
N ILE A 136 9.60 -25.36 -6.66
CA ILE A 136 10.76 -24.53 -6.38
C ILE A 136 10.78 -23.36 -7.35
N TYR A 137 10.83 -22.12 -6.81
CA TYR A 137 10.95 -20.94 -7.65
C TYR A 137 12.29 -20.93 -8.37
N PRO A 138 12.31 -20.74 -9.70
CA PRO A 138 13.54 -20.78 -10.48
C PRO A 138 14.58 -19.76 -9.98
N GLY A 139 15.75 -20.27 -9.59
CA GLY A 139 16.87 -19.45 -9.10
C GLY A 139 16.92 -19.23 -7.59
N SER A 140 15.92 -19.67 -6.81
CA SER A 140 15.89 -19.44 -5.36
C SER A 140 16.55 -20.54 -4.52
N GLY A 141 16.71 -21.71 -5.07
CA GLY A 141 17.25 -22.89 -4.36
C GLY A 141 16.27 -23.62 -3.46
N SER A 142 15.46 -22.94 -2.67
CA SER A 142 14.57 -23.58 -1.68
C SER A 142 13.16 -23.03 -1.59
N ASP A 143 12.90 -21.90 -2.23
CA ASP A 143 11.64 -21.18 -2.05
C ASP A 143 10.52 -21.81 -2.86
N GLN A 144 9.41 -22.06 -2.18
CA GLN A 144 8.27 -22.72 -2.78
C GLN A 144 7.19 -21.71 -3.18
N ILE A 145 6.65 -21.90 -4.38
CA ILE A 145 5.55 -21.13 -4.96
C ILE A 145 4.62 -22.11 -5.66
N GLY A 146 3.32 -21.82 -5.65
CA GLY A 146 2.37 -22.63 -6.41
C GLY A 146 2.54 -22.41 -7.92
N ILE A 147 2.31 -21.20 -8.37
CA ILE A 147 2.43 -20.77 -9.78
C ILE A 147 3.22 -19.47 -9.84
N TYR A 148 4.08 -19.32 -10.82
CA TYR A 148 4.78 -18.06 -11.10
C TYR A 148 4.50 -17.54 -12.50
N VAL A 149 4.34 -16.22 -12.62
CA VAL A 149 4.08 -15.51 -13.88
C VAL A 149 5.27 -14.58 -14.13
N LYS A 150 6.26 -15.07 -14.89
CA LYS A 150 7.48 -14.35 -15.28
C LYS A 150 7.47 -14.00 -16.76
N VAL A 151 6.36 -13.47 -17.21
CA VAL A 151 6.08 -13.13 -18.61
C VAL A 151 5.39 -11.79 -18.67
N ASP A 152 5.46 -11.12 -19.81
CA ASP A 152 4.73 -9.88 -20.07
C ASP A 152 3.43 -10.14 -20.81
N ASN A 153 2.47 -9.24 -20.65
CA ASN A 153 1.25 -9.17 -21.46
C ASN A 153 0.37 -10.41 -21.38
N VAL A 154 0.34 -11.09 -20.24
CA VAL A 154 -0.49 -12.29 -20.01
C VAL A 154 -1.52 -12.02 -18.93
N THR A 155 -2.77 -12.35 -19.22
CA THR A 155 -3.86 -12.36 -18.24
C THR A 155 -4.26 -13.78 -17.91
N ILE A 156 -4.32 -14.12 -16.62
CA ILE A 156 -4.98 -15.34 -16.15
C ILE A 156 -6.43 -14.98 -15.85
N ARG A 157 -7.36 -15.73 -16.42
CA ARG A 157 -8.79 -15.46 -16.25
C ARG A 157 -9.56 -16.72 -15.92
N GLY A 158 -10.38 -16.68 -14.89
CA GLY A 158 -11.38 -17.70 -14.58
C GLY A 158 -12.74 -17.41 -15.19
N SER A 159 -13.67 -18.34 -15.05
CA SER A 159 -15.08 -18.19 -15.46
C SER A 159 -15.90 -17.33 -14.52
N GLY A 160 -15.36 -16.99 -13.36
CA GLY A 160 -15.98 -16.20 -12.30
C GLY A 160 -15.34 -16.53 -10.94
N ALA A 161 -15.22 -15.56 -10.04
CA ALA A 161 -14.64 -15.79 -8.72
C ALA A 161 -15.47 -16.81 -7.90
N ASP A 162 -16.78 -16.88 -8.12
CA ASP A 162 -17.64 -17.87 -7.47
C ASP A 162 -17.56 -19.29 -8.09
N THR A 163 -16.98 -19.42 -9.26
CA THR A 163 -17.04 -20.66 -10.04
C THR A 163 -15.67 -21.27 -10.36
N THR A 164 -14.62 -20.46 -10.42
CA THR A 164 -13.25 -20.91 -10.68
C THR A 164 -12.38 -20.62 -9.47
N ARG A 165 -11.77 -21.66 -8.90
CA ARG A 165 -10.92 -21.56 -7.71
C ARG A 165 -9.58 -22.23 -7.92
N ILE A 166 -8.48 -21.58 -7.55
CA ILE A 166 -7.16 -22.16 -7.40
C ILE A 166 -6.84 -22.25 -5.92
N ALA A 167 -6.47 -23.43 -5.44
CA ALA A 167 -6.13 -23.67 -4.05
C ALA A 167 -4.75 -24.33 -3.90
N ALA A 168 -4.03 -24.02 -2.85
CA ALA A 168 -2.81 -24.71 -2.52
C ALA A 168 -3.09 -26.19 -2.15
N ASN A 169 -2.31 -27.12 -2.68
CA ASN A 169 -2.37 -28.52 -2.30
C ASN A 169 -1.39 -28.80 -1.14
N GLY A 170 -1.80 -28.43 0.05
CA GLY A 170 -0.96 -28.51 1.25
C GLY A 170 -0.19 -27.22 1.53
N THR A 171 0.80 -27.29 2.41
CA THR A 171 1.60 -26.15 2.83
C THR A 171 2.62 -25.79 1.76
N ILE A 172 2.65 -24.53 1.36
CA ILE A 172 3.72 -23.97 0.54
C ILE A 172 4.72 -23.34 1.52
N ASN A 173 5.91 -23.95 1.65
CA ASN A 173 6.93 -23.52 2.61
C ASN A 173 7.74 -22.30 2.10
N ASN A 174 8.42 -21.62 3.00
CA ASN A 174 9.36 -20.54 2.70
C ASN A 174 8.76 -19.48 1.77
N TYR A 175 8.11 -18.46 2.29
CA TYR A 175 7.44 -17.39 1.51
C TYR A 175 6.31 -17.84 0.57
N GLY A 176 5.63 -18.91 0.93
CA GLY A 176 4.65 -19.66 0.17
C GLY A 176 3.51 -18.87 -0.46
N THR A 177 3.73 -18.37 -1.67
CA THR A 177 2.72 -17.69 -2.48
C THR A 177 2.01 -18.70 -3.38
N VAL A 178 0.68 -18.63 -3.45
CA VAL A 178 -0.08 -19.49 -4.38
C VAL A 178 0.15 -19.05 -5.82
N ILE A 179 0.01 -17.74 -6.11
CA ILE A 179 0.30 -17.16 -7.42
C ILE A 179 1.21 -15.95 -7.25
N LEU A 180 2.42 -16.02 -7.80
CA LEU A 180 3.37 -14.93 -7.84
C LEU A 180 3.47 -14.35 -9.26
N PHE A 181 3.16 -13.07 -9.41
CA PHE A 181 3.46 -12.30 -10.60
C PHE A 181 4.80 -11.59 -10.42
N GLY A 182 5.68 -11.71 -11.43
CA GLY A 182 6.99 -11.05 -11.47
C GLY A 182 8.07 -11.81 -10.73
N HIS A 183 8.86 -11.10 -9.94
CA HIS A 183 10.10 -11.61 -9.40
C HIS A 183 10.07 -11.72 -7.89
N ARG A 184 10.81 -12.70 -7.43
CA ARG A 184 11.24 -12.79 -6.05
C ARG A 184 12.63 -12.13 -5.89
N VAL A 185 12.92 -11.67 -4.66
CA VAL A 185 14.21 -11.12 -4.25
C VAL A 185 15.38 -12.05 -4.64
N GLY A 186 16.47 -11.49 -5.18
CA GLY A 186 17.68 -12.25 -5.51
C GLY A 186 18.34 -11.91 -6.84
N HIS A 187 17.95 -10.80 -7.47
CA HIS A 187 18.65 -10.32 -8.66
C HIS A 187 20.09 -9.85 -8.34
N SER A 188 21.01 -10.02 -9.28
CA SER A 188 22.35 -9.48 -9.18
C SER A 188 22.33 -7.95 -9.31
N ASN A 189 23.35 -7.28 -8.78
CA ASN A 189 23.48 -5.82 -8.89
C ASN A 189 23.47 -5.29 -10.33
N ALA A 190 23.94 -6.09 -11.28
CA ALA A 190 23.95 -5.73 -12.68
C ALA A 190 22.53 -5.58 -13.25
N ASP A 191 21.58 -6.33 -12.72
CA ASP A 191 20.19 -6.29 -13.20
C ASP A 191 19.48 -4.99 -12.79
N PHE A 192 19.91 -4.37 -11.68
CA PHE A 192 19.31 -3.15 -11.16
C PHE A 192 19.95 -1.86 -11.70
N ALA A 193 21.11 -1.92 -12.32
CA ALA A 193 21.81 -0.77 -12.92
C ALA A 193 21.89 0.44 -11.98
N VAL A 194 22.33 0.23 -10.73
CA VAL A 194 22.35 1.28 -9.69
C VAL A 194 23.30 2.42 -10.06
N GLN A 195 22.81 3.66 -9.98
CA GLN A 195 23.55 4.89 -10.23
C GLN A 195 23.35 5.90 -9.09
N ASP A 196 24.37 6.67 -8.80
CA ASP A 196 24.23 7.81 -7.90
C ASP A 196 23.51 8.96 -8.61
N VAL A 197 22.60 9.63 -7.90
CA VAL A 197 22.05 10.93 -8.29
C VAL A 197 23.11 11.97 -7.95
N VAL A 198 23.46 12.85 -8.90
CA VAL A 198 24.61 13.77 -8.79
C VAL A 198 24.21 15.24 -8.66
N ALA A 199 22.92 15.53 -8.59
CA ALA A 199 22.37 16.85 -8.29
C ALA A 199 21.22 16.69 -7.29
N ASP A 200 21.00 17.70 -6.44
CA ASP A 200 19.80 17.72 -5.59
C ASP A 200 18.55 17.62 -6.47
N ALA A 201 17.62 16.77 -6.05
CA ALA A 201 16.32 16.63 -6.68
C ALA A 201 15.23 16.89 -5.64
N PHE A 202 14.29 17.77 -5.99
CA PHE A 202 13.29 18.27 -5.07
C PHE A 202 11.89 17.78 -5.42
N ARG A 203 11.02 17.77 -4.45
CA ARG A 203 9.59 17.52 -4.65
C ARG A 203 9.05 18.39 -5.77
N GLY A 204 8.33 17.77 -6.70
CA GLY A 204 7.79 18.41 -7.89
C GLY A 204 8.70 18.37 -9.11
N ASP A 205 9.99 18.01 -8.96
CA ASP A 205 10.87 17.84 -10.11
C ASP A 205 10.42 16.65 -10.97
N THR A 206 10.53 16.84 -12.27
CA THR A 206 10.23 15.85 -13.31
C THR A 206 11.49 15.34 -14.01
N THR A 207 12.65 15.71 -13.52
CA THR A 207 13.95 15.26 -14.03
C THR A 207 14.91 15.02 -12.88
N ILE A 208 15.84 14.06 -13.09
CA ILE A 208 16.97 13.81 -12.19
C ILE A 208 18.25 13.74 -13.00
N GLN A 209 19.36 14.07 -12.40
CA GLN A 209 20.70 13.92 -13.00
C GLN A 209 21.44 12.78 -12.31
N VAL A 210 21.88 11.78 -13.09
CA VAL A 210 22.61 10.61 -12.59
C VAL A 210 24.06 10.63 -13.05
N ALA A 211 24.91 9.81 -12.41
CA ALA A 211 26.31 9.70 -12.77
C ALA A 211 26.50 9.10 -14.18
N ASP A 212 25.73 8.09 -14.52
CA ASP A 212 25.75 7.44 -15.84
C ASP A 212 24.35 6.88 -16.17
N ALA A 213 23.73 7.43 -17.20
CA ALA A 213 22.42 6.97 -17.67
C ALA A 213 22.49 5.90 -18.77
N SER A 214 23.68 5.47 -19.19
CA SER A 214 23.84 4.57 -20.35
C SER A 214 23.23 3.19 -20.18
N ALA A 215 23.00 2.76 -18.94
CA ALA A 215 22.37 1.49 -18.62
C ALA A 215 20.83 1.53 -18.64
N TYR A 216 20.25 2.73 -18.75
CA TYR A 216 18.79 2.91 -18.75
C TYR A 216 18.25 3.13 -20.16
N VAL A 217 16.98 2.80 -20.33
CA VAL A 217 16.24 3.09 -21.57
C VAL A 217 14.90 3.72 -21.25
N VAL A 218 14.36 4.48 -22.20
CA VAL A 218 13.00 5.05 -22.08
C VAL A 218 11.99 3.91 -21.91
N GLY A 219 11.11 4.05 -20.90
CA GLY A 219 10.14 3.03 -20.50
C GLY A 219 10.62 2.12 -19.36
N ASP A 220 11.89 2.16 -18.94
CA ASP A 220 12.28 1.53 -17.68
C ASP A 220 11.51 2.18 -16.51
N VAL A 221 11.05 1.36 -15.57
CA VAL A 221 10.60 1.84 -14.26
C VAL A 221 11.79 1.79 -13.31
N ILE A 222 12.08 2.92 -12.73
CA ILE A 222 13.18 3.11 -11.78
C ILE A 222 12.63 3.44 -10.40
N THR A 223 13.38 3.08 -9.37
CA THR A 223 13.20 3.60 -8.01
C THR A 223 14.31 4.58 -7.70
N ILE A 224 13.93 5.74 -7.18
CA ILE A 224 14.83 6.70 -6.58
C ILE A 224 14.72 6.51 -5.08
N ASP A 225 15.83 6.44 -4.37
CA ASP A 225 15.88 6.32 -2.93
C ASP A 225 17.01 7.14 -2.32
N HIS A 226 16.98 7.33 -1.02
CA HIS A 226 18.10 7.92 -0.28
C HIS A 226 18.29 7.24 1.07
N VAL A 227 19.43 7.52 1.70
CA VAL A 227 19.74 7.03 3.05
C VAL A 227 18.83 7.72 4.06
N ASP A 228 18.22 6.94 4.95
CA ASP A 228 17.26 7.46 5.95
C ASP A 228 17.95 8.12 7.16
N GLY A 229 19.22 8.46 7.09
CA GLY A 229 19.93 9.28 8.05
C GLY A 229 21.18 8.67 8.70
N ASP A 230 21.79 9.42 9.63
CA ASP A 230 23.01 9.06 10.32
C ASP A 230 22.76 7.93 11.34
N PRO A 231 23.58 6.86 11.33
CA PRO A 231 23.49 5.78 12.29
C PRO A 231 24.03 6.12 13.68
N VAL A 232 24.44 7.37 13.94
CA VAL A 232 25.05 7.72 15.23
C VAL A 232 24.07 7.43 16.35
N PRO A 233 24.41 6.53 17.26
CA PRO A 233 23.56 6.19 18.38
C PRO A 233 23.67 7.29 19.45
N GLU A 234 23.06 8.43 19.24
CA GLU A 234 22.87 9.43 20.28
C GLU A 234 21.52 9.25 20.96
N GLY A 235 21.38 8.16 21.67
CA GLY A 235 20.21 7.90 22.50
C GLY A 235 20.48 6.74 23.43
N PRO A 236 19.73 6.61 24.53
CA PRO A 236 19.92 5.48 25.42
C PRO A 236 19.73 4.19 24.62
N ALA A 237 20.66 3.27 24.81
CA ALA A 237 20.69 1.93 24.17
C ALA A 237 19.42 1.08 24.42
N THR A 238 18.40 1.65 25.00
CA THR A 238 17.11 1.05 25.35
C THR A 238 16.00 1.26 24.32
N LEU A 239 16.23 2.10 23.31
CA LEU A 239 15.30 2.26 22.20
C LEU A 239 15.80 1.40 21.05
N ASN A 240 15.34 0.18 20.99
CA ASN A 240 15.71 -0.80 19.96
C ASN A 240 15.00 -0.58 18.63
N GLY A 241 14.23 0.48 18.52
CA GLY A 241 13.62 0.88 17.28
C GLY A 241 14.60 1.58 16.36
N GLY A 242 14.46 1.36 15.08
CA GLY A 242 15.12 2.17 14.07
C GLY A 242 14.81 3.65 14.28
N TYR A 243 15.57 4.50 13.64
CA TYR A 243 15.27 5.92 13.62
C TYR A 243 14.59 6.24 12.31
N LEU A 244 13.56 7.05 12.40
CA LEU A 244 12.91 7.61 11.26
C LEU A 244 13.47 8.97 10.98
N TRP A 245 13.78 9.16 9.73
CA TRP A 245 14.15 10.44 9.23
C TRP A 245 12.99 10.99 8.40
N TYR A 246 12.68 12.23 8.61
CA TYR A 246 11.74 12.94 7.78
C TYR A 246 12.31 14.31 7.44
N TYR A 247 11.93 14.81 6.30
CA TYR A 247 12.29 16.13 5.84
C TYR A 247 11.08 17.07 6.05
N ASP A 248 11.28 18.10 6.85
CA ASP A 248 10.22 19.07 7.17
C ASP A 248 10.21 20.31 6.26
N GLY A 249 10.83 20.20 5.08
CA GLY A 249 11.04 21.30 4.16
C GLY A 249 12.30 22.13 4.44
N GLN A 250 12.95 21.91 5.58
CA GLN A 250 14.18 22.60 5.97
C GLN A 250 15.26 21.69 6.50
N TYR A 251 14.91 20.63 7.22
CA TYR A 251 15.86 19.74 7.88
C TYR A 251 15.33 18.32 7.95
N PHE A 252 16.25 17.37 7.79
CA PHE A 252 16.01 16.00 8.20
C PHE A 252 16.02 15.93 9.73
N LYS A 253 14.93 15.41 10.29
CA LYS A 253 14.80 15.22 11.74
C LYS A 253 14.75 13.74 12.04
N ARG A 254 15.47 13.35 13.07
CA ARG A 254 15.53 12.00 13.57
C ARG A 254 14.42 11.78 14.58
N GLN A 255 13.66 10.70 14.41
CA GLN A 255 12.62 10.30 15.35
C GLN A 255 12.90 8.89 15.87
N PRO A 256 12.81 8.62 17.16
CA PRO A 256 12.89 7.28 17.68
C PRO A 256 11.66 6.48 17.27
N THR A 257 11.88 5.24 16.85
CA THR A 257 10.81 4.28 16.60
C THR A 257 10.91 3.16 17.62
N TYR A 258 9.79 2.56 17.91
CA TYR A 258 9.73 1.41 18.78
C TYR A 258 9.76 0.13 17.93
N ASP A 259 10.73 -0.75 18.20
CA ASP A 259 10.72 -2.10 17.66
C ASP A 259 10.16 -3.06 18.72
N TRP A 260 9.00 -3.64 18.43
CA TRP A 260 8.35 -4.62 19.29
C TRP A 260 9.20 -5.88 19.55
N ASN A 261 10.08 -6.24 18.63
CA ASN A 261 10.88 -7.45 18.74
C ASN A 261 11.99 -7.41 19.81
N GLY A 262 12.10 -6.29 20.52
CA GLY A 262 12.93 -6.13 21.71
C GLY A 262 14.46 -6.22 21.46
N PRO A 263 15.26 -6.11 22.54
CA PRO A 263 16.71 -6.03 22.45
C PRO A 263 17.41 -7.30 21.97
N SER A 264 16.70 -8.39 21.79
CA SER A 264 17.30 -9.69 21.53
C SER A 264 17.65 -9.98 20.07
N THR A 265 17.14 -9.23 19.12
CA THR A 265 17.32 -9.52 17.70
C THR A 265 18.27 -8.58 16.98
N GLY A 266 18.65 -7.45 17.57
CA GLY A 266 19.73 -6.57 17.08
C GLY A 266 19.55 -5.99 15.68
N ALA A 267 18.40 -6.20 15.02
CA ALA A 267 18.13 -5.68 13.71
C ALA A 267 16.66 -5.26 13.60
N PRO A 268 16.37 -4.00 13.33
CA PRO A 268 15.04 -3.59 12.93
C PRO A 268 14.59 -4.41 11.72
N GLN A 269 13.35 -4.87 11.71
CA GLN A 269 12.77 -5.63 10.59
C GLN A 269 12.32 -4.72 9.43
N MET A 270 13.07 -3.69 9.17
CA MET A 270 12.82 -2.89 7.97
C MET A 270 13.25 -3.65 6.72
N PRO A 271 12.72 -3.31 5.53
CA PRO A 271 13.28 -3.83 4.31
C PRO A 271 14.77 -3.55 4.32
N ARG A 272 15.53 -4.60 4.57
CA ARG A 272 16.98 -4.47 4.68
C ARG A 272 17.52 -4.05 3.32
N VAL A 273 18.52 -3.22 3.36
CA VAL A 273 19.36 -2.93 2.19
C VAL A 273 19.92 -4.21 1.53
N THR A 274 19.84 -5.37 2.19
CA THR A 274 20.11 -6.68 1.58
C THR A 274 19.20 -7.00 0.39
N ASP A 275 18.08 -6.31 0.27
CA ASP A 275 17.20 -6.42 -0.90
C ASP A 275 17.61 -5.47 -2.03
N LEU A 276 18.55 -4.56 -1.78
CA LEU A 276 19.20 -3.72 -2.77
C LEU A 276 20.53 -4.34 -3.21
N PRO A 277 20.98 -4.03 -4.41
CA PRO A 277 22.24 -4.58 -4.93
C PRO A 277 23.40 -4.40 -3.98
N SER A 278 24.06 -5.49 -3.60
CA SER A 278 25.09 -5.52 -2.54
C SER A 278 26.36 -4.71 -2.86
N ALA A 279 26.64 -4.39 -4.12
CA ALA A 279 27.88 -3.72 -4.51
C ALA A 279 27.99 -2.29 -3.97
N ASN A 280 26.90 -1.54 -3.97
CA ASN A 280 26.92 -0.15 -3.45
C ASN A 280 26.75 -0.08 -1.94
N VAL A 281 26.19 -1.12 -1.33
CA VAL A 281 26.15 -1.28 0.12
C VAL A 281 27.53 -1.60 0.67
N ALA A 282 28.31 -2.46 0.00
CA ALA A 282 29.65 -2.84 0.43
C ALA A 282 30.68 -1.70 0.27
N ALA A 283 30.53 -0.83 -0.73
CA ALA A 283 31.40 0.32 -0.95
C ALA A 283 31.17 1.47 0.05
N ARG A 284 30.03 1.50 0.71
CA ARG A 284 29.66 2.46 1.77
C ARG A 284 29.83 1.87 3.16
N THR A 285 30.82 1.07 3.32
CA THR A 285 31.26 0.22 4.41
C THR A 285 30.90 0.67 5.82
N ALA A 286 30.45 -0.30 6.58
CA ALA A 286 30.46 -0.43 8.03
C ALA A 286 29.18 0.01 8.77
N VAL A 287 28.12 0.46 8.12
CA VAL A 287 26.90 0.82 8.83
C VAL A 287 25.67 0.26 8.12
N PRO A 288 24.75 -0.40 8.81
CA PRO A 288 23.49 -0.84 8.22
C PRO A 288 22.60 0.38 7.97
N TRP A 289 22.71 0.95 6.81
CA TRP A 289 21.93 2.10 6.39
C TRP A 289 20.61 1.66 5.81
N TRP A 290 19.56 2.32 6.22
CA TRP A 290 18.23 2.13 5.72
C TRP A 290 17.99 3.07 4.54
N ARG A 291 17.31 2.60 3.52
CA ARG A 291 16.93 3.36 2.34
C ARG A 291 15.44 3.14 2.07
N SER A 292 14.63 3.40 3.07
CA SER A 292 13.17 3.18 2.99
C SER A 292 12.42 4.35 2.37
N THR A 293 13.02 5.54 2.36
CA THR A 293 12.48 6.69 1.63
C THR A 293 12.75 6.51 0.15
N MET A 294 11.70 6.24 -0.62
CA MET A 294 11.84 5.90 -2.03
C MET A 294 10.59 6.27 -2.83
N GLN A 295 10.76 6.37 -4.15
CA GLN A 295 9.68 6.54 -5.11
C GLN A 295 10.00 5.81 -6.40
N ALA A 296 9.02 5.06 -6.94
CA ALA A 296 9.11 4.48 -8.27
C ALA A 296 8.45 5.40 -9.30
N THR A 297 9.06 5.50 -10.49
CA THR A 297 8.51 6.21 -11.65
C THR A 297 9.08 5.65 -12.94
N GLU A 298 8.46 5.96 -14.08
CA GLU A 298 8.92 5.52 -15.40
C GLU A 298 9.77 6.58 -16.09
N ILE A 299 10.79 6.15 -16.78
CA ILE A 299 11.65 7.02 -17.62
C ILE A 299 10.89 7.39 -18.90
N THR A 300 10.69 8.68 -19.15
CA THR A 300 10.00 9.18 -20.35
C THR A 300 10.95 9.73 -21.41
N ASP A 301 12.17 10.16 -21.02
CA ASP A 301 13.21 10.66 -21.91
C ASP A 301 14.56 10.58 -21.23
N ILE A 302 15.63 10.47 -22.01
CA ILE A 302 17.02 10.50 -21.56
C ILE A 302 17.82 11.44 -22.44
N ASN A 303 18.40 12.49 -21.82
CA ASN A 303 19.26 13.45 -22.52
C ASN A 303 20.61 13.53 -21.80
N GLY A 304 21.63 12.85 -22.35
CA GLY A 304 22.89 12.63 -21.65
C GLY A 304 22.67 11.88 -20.34
N ASN A 305 23.06 12.49 -19.22
CA ASN A 305 22.86 11.92 -17.90
C ASN A 305 21.63 12.51 -17.16
N VAL A 306 20.77 13.23 -17.86
CA VAL A 306 19.51 13.73 -17.32
C VAL A 306 18.39 12.79 -17.74
N ILE A 307 17.66 12.27 -16.77
CA ILE A 307 16.54 11.36 -16.93
C ILE A 307 15.24 12.16 -16.67
N SER A 308 14.30 12.11 -17.60
CA SER A 308 12.94 12.65 -17.43
C SER A 308 12.00 11.59 -16.85
N LEU A 309 11.21 12.00 -15.88
CA LEU A 309 10.32 11.16 -15.09
C LEU A 309 8.86 11.32 -15.55
N ARG A 310 8.09 10.26 -15.53
CA ARG A 310 6.65 10.30 -15.79
C ARG A 310 5.92 11.02 -14.66
N ASP A 311 6.19 10.62 -13.44
CA ASP A 311 5.57 11.21 -12.25
C ASP A 311 6.57 12.17 -11.60
N PRO A 312 6.14 13.35 -11.17
CA PRO A 312 7.01 14.25 -10.41
C PRO A 312 7.41 13.61 -9.08
N LEU A 313 8.52 14.04 -8.53
CA LEU A 313 8.95 13.58 -7.21
C LEU A 313 7.95 14.02 -6.13
N ASN A 314 7.55 13.09 -5.28
CA ASN A 314 6.67 13.35 -4.14
C ASN A 314 7.43 13.91 -2.93
N ILE A 315 8.73 13.64 -2.85
CA ILE A 315 9.60 14.00 -1.74
C ILE A 315 10.97 14.44 -2.27
N ASP A 316 11.74 15.12 -1.43
CA ASP A 316 13.09 15.58 -1.78
C ASP A 316 14.13 14.45 -1.71
N PHE A 317 15.07 14.47 -2.62
CA PHE A 317 16.23 13.56 -2.67
C PHE A 317 17.52 14.37 -2.72
N PRO A 318 17.95 15.01 -1.60
CA PRO A 318 19.12 15.86 -1.56
C PRO A 318 20.41 15.05 -1.56
N LEU A 319 21.48 15.59 -2.14
CA LEU A 319 22.79 14.95 -2.18
C LEU A 319 23.36 14.60 -0.80
N SER A 320 23.01 15.39 0.23
CA SER A 320 23.41 15.12 1.62
C SER A 320 22.92 13.77 2.14
N MET A 321 21.85 13.21 1.55
CA MET A 321 21.27 11.91 1.88
C MET A 321 21.71 10.81 0.92
N SER A 322 22.70 11.08 0.08
CA SER A 322 23.27 10.10 -0.86
C SER A 322 22.21 9.41 -1.71
N PRO A 323 21.40 10.14 -2.47
CA PRO A 323 20.35 9.56 -3.29
C PRO A 323 20.92 8.69 -4.41
N GLN A 324 20.17 7.62 -4.72
CA GLN A 324 20.49 6.71 -5.80
C GLN A 324 19.25 6.44 -6.64
N VAL A 325 19.48 5.99 -7.85
CA VAL A 325 18.46 5.45 -8.74
C VAL A 325 18.83 4.04 -9.15
N TRP A 326 17.84 3.18 -9.26
CA TRP A 326 18.03 1.81 -9.70
C TRP A 326 16.81 1.32 -10.47
N ARG A 327 17.06 0.37 -11.38
CA ARG A 327 15.98 -0.19 -12.22
C ARG A 327 15.11 -1.12 -11.39
N THR A 328 13.84 -0.77 -11.21
CA THR A 328 12.86 -1.61 -10.48
C THR A 328 12.20 -2.60 -11.42
N VAL A 329 11.72 -2.11 -12.56
CA VAL A 329 11.02 -2.91 -13.56
C VAL A 329 11.67 -2.65 -14.92
N PRO A 330 12.63 -3.49 -15.34
CA PRO A 330 13.31 -3.31 -16.62
C PRO A 330 12.35 -3.59 -17.77
N LEU A 331 12.60 -2.98 -18.92
CA LEU A 331 12.01 -3.45 -20.17
C LEU A 331 12.53 -4.85 -20.45
N ASN A 332 11.63 -5.71 -20.93
CA ASN A 332 12.02 -7.02 -21.41
C ASN A 332 12.85 -6.86 -22.70
N THR A 333 14.16 -6.95 -22.54
CA THR A 333 15.11 -7.00 -23.65
C THR A 333 15.64 -8.42 -23.75
N ASP A 334 16.12 -8.84 -24.91
CA ASP A 334 16.64 -10.19 -25.16
C ASP A 334 17.74 -10.62 -24.17
N SER A 335 18.34 -9.69 -23.48
CA SER A 335 19.40 -9.90 -22.49
C SER A 335 18.90 -10.03 -21.05
N ILE A 336 17.66 -9.66 -20.76
CA ILE A 336 17.03 -9.76 -19.44
C ILE A 336 15.65 -10.40 -19.61
N PRO A 337 15.54 -11.71 -19.46
CA PRO A 337 14.26 -12.40 -19.58
C PRO A 337 13.42 -12.19 -18.33
N VAL A 338 12.85 -10.99 -18.16
CA VAL A 338 12.11 -10.62 -16.96
C VAL A 338 10.77 -10.07 -17.39
N GLY A 339 9.78 -10.95 -17.53
CA GLY A 339 8.40 -10.54 -17.73
C GLY A 339 7.85 -9.99 -16.42
N ASN A 340 7.42 -8.72 -16.42
CA ASN A 340 6.91 -8.04 -15.24
C ASN A 340 6.00 -6.84 -15.56
N ARG A 341 5.34 -6.88 -16.71
CA ARG A 341 4.44 -5.79 -17.13
C ARG A 341 3.16 -6.32 -17.76
N TRP A 342 2.10 -5.56 -17.57
CA TRP A 342 0.83 -5.77 -18.26
C TRP A 342 0.24 -7.17 -18.04
N CYS A 343 0.39 -7.70 -16.81
CA CYS A 343 -0.18 -8.97 -16.44
C CYS A 343 -1.42 -8.78 -15.57
N GLY A 344 -2.41 -9.64 -15.78
CA GLY A 344 -3.68 -9.59 -15.07
C GLY A 344 -4.08 -10.90 -14.42
N LEU A 345 -4.84 -10.79 -13.33
CA LEU A 345 -5.61 -11.88 -12.73
C LEU A 345 -7.06 -11.46 -12.63
N GLU A 346 -7.97 -12.24 -13.21
CA GLU A 346 -9.37 -11.84 -13.34
C GLU A 346 -10.35 -12.98 -13.09
N ASN A 347 -11.50 -12.66 -12.46
CA ASN A 347 -12.66 -13.53 -12.35
C ASN A 347 -12.33 -14.91 -11.74
N ILE A 348 -11.60 -14.93 -10.64
CA ILE A 348 -11.09 -16.17 -10.04
C ILE A 348 -10.94 -16.04 -8.53
N ALA A 349 -11.19 -17.14 -7.81
CA ALA A 349 -10.84 -17.27 -6.42
C ALA A 349 -9.48 -17.93 -6.23
N VAL A 350 -8.69 -17.43 -5.28
CA VAL A 350 -7.41 -18.03 -4.88
C VAL A 350 -7.41 -18.28 -3.38
N ALA A 351 -7.14 -19.51 -3.00
CA ALA A 351 -7.11 -19.90 -1.61
C ALA A 351 -5.77 -20.53 -1.23
N GLY A 352 -5.34 -20.18 -0.10
CA GLY A 352 -4.11 -20.75 0.36
C GLY A 352 -2.95 -19.74 0.37
N GLY A 353 -1.73 -20.25 0.52
CA GLY A 353 -0.48 -19.52 0.72
C GLY A 353 -0.03 -19.61 2.18
N ASN A 354 1.19 -19.35 2.45
CA ASN A 354 1.75 -19.26 3.79
C ASN A 354 2.89 -18.26 3.74
N ASN A 355 2.91 -17.33 4.68
CA ASN A 355 4.10 -16.51 4.86
C ASN A 355 4.48 -16.53 6.34
N LEU A 356 5.63 -17.07 6.63
CA LEU A 356 6.16 -17.01 7.98
C LEU A 356 6.96 -15.73 8.23
N TRP A 357 7.54 -15.10 7.19
CA TRP A 357 8.40 -13.92 7.37
C TRP A 357 8.64 -13.16 6.05
N GLY A 358 8.00 -12.04 5.87
CA GLY A 358 8.36 -11.06 4.85
C GLY A 358 7.66 -11.16 3.47
N PHE A 359 7.85 -10.15 2.67
CA PHE A 359 7.36 -10.04 1.30
C PHE A 359 8.31 -10.74 0.31
N PRO A 360 7.85 -11.51 -0.69
CA PRO A 360 6.48 -11.85 -1.02
C PRO A 360 5.99 -13.12 -0.34
N GLY A 361 4.77 -13.11 0.18
CA GLY A 361 4.10 -14.30 0.70
C GLY A 361 2.61 -14.05 0.83
N GLY A 362 1.78 -15.07 0.53
CA GLY A 362 0.33 -14.91 0.59
C GLY A 362 -0.41 -15.66 -0.52
N SER A 363 -1.68 -15.33 -0.73
CA SER A 363 -2.46 -15.96 -1.78
C SER A 363 -2.00 -15.46 -3.16
N ILE A 364 -1.95 -14.15 -3.35
CA ILE A 364 -1.60 -13.51 -4.62
C ILE A 364 -0.60 -12.39 -4.36
N VAL A 365 0.51 -12.37 -5.09
CA VAL A 365 1.52 -11.33 -4.95
C VAL A 365 1.96 -10.81 -6.32
N PHE A 366 1.93 -9.49 -6.47
CA PHE A 366 2.57 -8.74 -7.55
C PHE A 366 3.88 -8.17 -7.02
N SER A 367 5.02 -8.65 -7.51
CA SER A 367 6.34 -8.28 -7.04
C SER A 367 7.23 -7.80 -8.18
N TYR A 368 7.74 -6.57 -8.10
CA TYR A 368 8.47 -5.93 -9.19
C TYR A 368 7.67 -5.82 -10.50
N MET A 369 6.37 -5.53 -10.37
CA MET A 369 5.45 -5.46 -11.50
C MET A 369 5.11 -4.02 -11.86
N ALA A 370 4.91 -3.75 -13.13
CA ALA A 370 4.33 -2.50 -13.60
C ALA A 370 3.04 -2.74 -14.39
N TYR A 371 2.08 -1.81 -14.29
CA TYR A 371 0.85 -1.83 -15.10
C TYR A 371 0.10 -3.16 -15.05
N SER A 372 0.10 -3.81 -13.88
CA SER A 372 -0.48 -5.14 -13.69
C SER A 372 -1.66 -5.08 -12.74
N TRP A 373 -2.56 -6.05 -12.80
CA TRP A 373 -3.82 -5.92 -12.06
C TRP A 373 -4.38 -7.23 -11.51
N ALA A 374 -5.17 -7.10 -10.45
CA ALA A 374 -6.17 -8.04 -10.01
C ALA A 374 -7.55 -7.39 -10.13
N LYS A 375 -8.50 -8.03 -10.81
CA LYS A 375 -9.86 -7.52 -11.00
C LYS A 375 -10.88 -8.63 -10.79
N ASN A 376 -11.87 -8.36 -9.92
CA ASN A 376 -12.91 -9.34 -9.58
C ASN A 376 -12.30 -10.69 -9.12
N VAL A 377 -11.40 -10.59 -8.13
CA VAL A 377 -10.64 -11.71 -7.57
C VAL A 377 -11.06 -11.90 -6.13
N GLU A 378 -11.38 -13.12 -5.75
CA GLU A 378 -11.50 -13.48 -4.34
C GLU A 378 -10.17 -14.05 -3.84
N ALA A 379 -9.66 -13.52 -2.75
CA ALA A 379 -8.51 -14.06 -2.05
C ALA A 379 -8.94 -14.50 -0.65
N ASP A 380 -9.00 -15.83 -0.50
CA ASP A 380 -9.44 -16.47 0.73
C ASP A 380 -8.21 -16.87 1.56
N GLY A 381 -7.99 -16.16 2.63
CA GLY A 381 -6.89 -16.40 3.56
C GLY A 381 -7.09 -17.62 4.46
N GLU A 382 -8.28 -18.23 4.50
CA GLU A 382 -8.52 -19.39 5.33
C GLU A 382 -7.53 -20.52 5.03
N ARG A 383 -6.99 -21.08 6.08
CA ARG A 383 -6.06 -22.21 5.97
C ARG A 383 -6.79 -23.40 5.40
N TRP A 384 -6.59 -23.63 4.12
CA TRP A 384 -7.15 -24.79 3.46
C TRP A 384 -6.37 -26.06 3.84
N THR A 385 -6.66 -26.58 5.01
CA THR A 385 -6.30 -27.95 5.38
C THR A 385 -7.56 -28.81 5.27
N ASN A 386 -7.44 -30.00 4.75
CA ASN A 386 -8.54 -30.95 4.76
C ASN A 386 -8.15 -32.17 5.64
N PRO A 387 -8.71 -32.34 6.82
CA PRO A 387 -9.68 -31.43 7.46
C PRO A 387 -9.04 -30.09 7.89
N PRO A 388 -9.83 -29.03 8.06
CA PRO A 388 -9.35 -27.78 8.64
C PRO A 388 -8.65 -28.07 9.97
N ASP A 389 -7.48 -27.49 10.20
CA ASP A 389 -6.79 -27.60 11.48
C ASP A 389 -7.50 -26.67 12.48
N PRO A 390 -8.29 -27.22 13.43
CA PRO A 390 -9.01 -26.38 14.39
C PRO A 390 -8.07 -25.67 15.39
N ALA A 391 -6.81 -26.09 15.46
CA ALA A 391 -5.83 -25.46 16.33
C ALA A 391 -5.22 -24.21 15.70
N HIS A 392 -5.31 -24.07 14.37
CA HIS A 392 -4.77 -22.93 13.62
C HIS A 392 -5.74 -22.52 12.52
N PRO A 393 -6.87 -21.90 12.89
CA PRO A 393 -7.93 -21.57 11.94
C PRO A 393 -7.58 -20.44 10.97
N GLY A 394 -6.52 -19.70 11.22
CA GLY A 394 -6.10 -18.57 10.43
C GLY A 394 -4.84 -18.81 9.61
N LYS A 395 -4.48 -17.85 8.79
CA LYS A 395 -3.30 -17.88 7.96
C LYS A 395 -2.38 -16.74 8.22
N TYR A 396 -1.14 -17.06 8.08
CA TYR A 396 -0.05 -16.11 8.01
C TYR A 396 0.14 -15.69 6.53
N GLY A 397 0.08 -14.42 6.21
CA GLY A 397 0.36 -13.92 4.87
C GLY A 397 -0.69 -12.97 4.31
N TYR A 398 -0.35 -12.34 3.22
CA TYR A 398 -1.22 -11.38 2.56
C TYR A 398 -2.26 -12.09 1.69
N ASN A 399 -3.47 -11.59 1.64
CA ASN A 399 -4.42 -12.08 0.66
C ASN A 399 -4.00 -11.61 -0.74
N ILE A 400 -3.86 -10.30 -0.95
CA ILE A 400 -3.35 -9.74 -2.20
C ILE A 400 -2.32 -8.67 -1.86
N GLY A 401 -1.08 -8.85 -2.32
CA GLY A 401 0.02 -7.92 -2.06
C GLY A 401 0.64 -7.36 -3.34
N ILE A 402 0.98 -6.07 -3.31
CA ILE A 402 1.81 -5.39 -4.30
C ILE A 402 3.10 -4.96 -3.61
N GLY A 403 4.26 -5.39 -4.09
CA GLY A 403 5.55 -4.96 -3.59
C GLY A 403 6.48 -4.53 -4.71
N ARG A 404 7.14 -3.39 -4.55
CA ARG A 404 7.94 -2.76 -5.60
C ARG A 404 7.17 -2.63 -6.92
N GLY A 405 5.85 -2.39 -6.77
CA GLY A 405 4.93 -2.23 -7.87
C GLY A 405 4.88 -0.79 -8.38
N TYR A 406 4.64 -0.63 -9.66
CA TYR A 406 4.43 0.66 -10.26
C TYR A 406 3.13 0.66 -11.06
N ARG A 407 2.20 1.56 -10.69
CA ARG A 407 0.89 1.70 -11.36
C ARG A 407 0.11 0.39 -11.47
N CYS A 408 0.25 -0.49 -10.47
CA CYS A 408 -0.56 -1.70 -10.37
C CYS A 408 -1.96 -1.39 -9.81
N VAL A 409 -2.93 -2.22 -10.15
CA VAL A 409 -4.34 -2.02 -9.77
C VAL A 409 -4.89 -3.26 -9.09
N ILE A 410 -5.55 -3.08 -7.93
CA ILE A 410 -6.44 -4.08 -7.33
C ILE A 410 -7.82 -3.44 -7.27
N ARG A 411 -8.80 -4.00 -7.98
CA ARG A 411 -10.15 -3.46 -7.97
C ARG A 411 -11.23 -4.53 -8.00
N ASP A 412 -12.39 -4.17 -7.50
CA ASP A 412 -13.59 -5.02 -7.55
C ASP A 412 -13.37 -6.39 -6.88
N SER A 413 -12.38 -6.50 -5.97
CA SER A 413 -11.89 -7.76 -5.42
C SER A 413 -12.31 -7.95 -3.98
N TYR A 414 -12.29 -9.20 -3.50
CA TYR A 414 -12.70 -9.59 -2.15
C TYR A 414 -11.56 -10.33 -1.45
N ALA A 415 -11.00 -9.74 -0.39
CA ALA A 415 -9.93 -10.27 0.43
C ALA A 415 -10.43 -10.57 1.84
N HIS A 416 -10.30 -11.81 2.30
CA HIS A 416 -10.85 -12.18 3.61
C HIS A 416 -10.15 -13.37 4.27
N GLY A 417 -10.45 -13.59 5.55
CA GLY A 417 -10.10 -14.78 6.28
C GLY A 417 -8.63 -14.90 6.69
N SER A 418 -7.83 -13.84 6.51
CA SER A 418 -6.42 -13.83 6.91
C SER A 418 -6.29 -13.32 8.34
N THR A 419 -6.32 -14.21 9.30
CA THR A 419 -6.21 -13.91 10.73
C THR A 419 -4.95 -14.49 11.34
N ASP A 420 -4.36 -13.81 12.31
CA ASP A 420 -3.20 -14.27 13.06
C ASP A 420 -3.55 -14.40 14.54
N GLU A 421 -2.76 -15.23 15.23
CA GLU A 421 -2.89 -15.45 16.67
C GLU A 421 -2.37 -14.26 17.50
N ASN A 422 -1.48 -13.45 16.96
CA ASN A 422 -0.77 -12.41 17.70
C ASN A 422 -1.01 -11.01 17.17
N PRO A 423 -0.97 -9.98 18.05
CA PRO A 423 -0.81 -8.60 17.61
C PRO A 423 0.44 -8.47 16.74
N GLY A 424 0.32 -7.77 15.61
CA GLY A 424 1.44 -7.60 14.68
C GLY A 424 1.75 -8.82 13.80
N GLY A 425 0.86 -9.83 13.76
CA GLY A 425 0.94 -10.92 12.78
C GLY A 425 0.80 -10.40 11.35
N GLN A 426 1.25 -11.19 10.37
CA GLN A 426 1.32 -10.76 8.97
C GLN A 426 0.11 -11.22 8.13
N ALA A 427 -0.99 -11.48 8.78
CA ALA A 427 -2.22 -11.94 8.12
C ALA A 427 -3.04 -10.73 7.63
N TYR A 428 -2.56 -10.08 6.58
CA TYR A 428 -3.18 -8.86 6.06
C TYR A 428 -4.06 -9.16 4.83
N GLY A 429 -5.10 -8.36 4.66
CA GLY A 429 -5.97 -8.45 3.51
C GLY A 429 -5.28 -7.91 2.24
N LEU A 430 -5.40 -6.63 2.00
CA LEU A 430 -4.78 -5.94 0.87
C LEU A 430 -3.51 -5.21 1.34
N VAL A 431 -2.40 -5.36 0.61
CA VAL A 431 -1.14 -4.71 0.98
C VAL A 431 -0.52 -3.99 -0.21
N VAL A 432 -0.11 -2.74 0.02
CA VAL A 432 0.81 -2.02 -0.88
C VAL A 432 2.11 -1.81 -0.11
N GLY A 433 3.20 -2.34 -0.64
CA GLY A 433 4.45 -2.38 0.11
C GLY A 433 5.68 -2.02 -0.71
N VAL A 434 6.73 -1.83 0.01
CA VAL A 434 8.13 -1.60 -0.37
C VAL A 434 8.31 -0.86 -1.70
N GLY A 435 8.33 0.47 -1.65
CA GLY A 435 8.60 1.32 -2.81
C GLY A 435 7.53 1.32 -3.89
N SER A 436 6.40 0.67 -3.66
CA SER A 436 5.29 0.70 -4.62
C SER A 436 4.75 2.13 -4.76
N SER A 437 4.61 2.60 -5.98
CA SER A 437 4.19 3.97 -6.28
C SER A 437 3.10 4.02 -7.32
N ALA A 438 2.22 5.02 -7.20
CA ALA A 438 1.12 5.29 -8.12
C ALA A 438 0.20 4.07 -8.34
N CYS A 439 0.06 3.17 -7.37
CA CYS A 439 -0.86 2.04 -7.41
C CYS A 439 -2.28 2.47 -7.03
N LEU A 440 -3.28 1.71 -7.48
CA LEU A 440 -4.70 1.95 -7.21
C LEU A 440 -5.36 0.73 -6.57
N LEU A 441 -5.95 0.92 -5.38
CA LEU A 441 -6.82 -0.04 -4.73
C LEU A 441 -8.23 0.53 -4.67
N GLU A 442 -9.15 0.05 -5.51
CA GLU A 442 -10.44 0.71 -5.71
C GLU A 442 -11.60 -0.28 -5.68
N ASN A 443 -12.68 0.09 -4.96
CA ASN A 443 -13.94 -0.67 -4.90
C ASN A 443 -13.76 -2.14 -4.45
N ASN A 444 -12.80 -2.39 -3.55
CA ASN A 444 -12.56 -3.71 -2.99
C ASN A 444 -13.32 -3.90 -1.67
N ILE A 445 -13.47 -5.15 -1.28
CA ILE A 445 -13.94 -5.59 0.03
C ILE A 445 -12.76 -6.28 0.73
N SER A 446 -12.43 -5.82 1.93
CA SER A 446 -11.42 -6.48 2.77
C SER A 446 -11.92 -6.61 4.19
N VAL A 447 -12.20 -7.84 4.62
CA VAL A 447 -12.85 -8.09 5.91
C VAL A 447 -12.28 -9.34 6.58
N ASN A 448 -12.39 -9.38 7.91
CA ASN A 448 -11.95 -10.52 8.71
C ASN A 448 -10.47 -10.88 8.45
N ASN A 449 -9.63 -9.87 8.55
CA ASN A 449 -8.18 -9.97 8.46
C ASN A 449 -7.54 -9.33 9.69
N ASN A 450 -6.29 -9.67 9.98
CA ASN A 450 -5.56 -8.99 11.07
C ASN A 450 -5.49 -7.48 10.78
N LYS A 451 -4.95 -7.11 9.62
CA LYS A 451 -5.04 -5.77 9.06
C LYS A 451 -5.70 -5.88 7.69
N PRO A 452 -6.98 -5.49 7.56
CA PRO A 452 -7.67 -5.61 6.28
C PRO A 452 -7.00 -4.87 5.14
N LEU A 453 -6.35 -3.72 5.42
CA LEU A 453 -5.58 -2.98 4.44
C LEU A 453 -4.35 -2.36 5.12
N ALA A 454 -3.16 -2.58 4.54
CA ALA A 454 -1.91 -2.05 5.09
C ALA A 454 -1.00 -1.45 4.01
N LEU A 455 -0.38 -0.32 4.36
CA LEU A 455 0.67 0.33 3.59
C LEU A 455 2.01 0.11 4.28
N ASN A 456 2.98 -0.45 3.55
CA ASN A 456 4.28 -0.86 4.10
C ASN A 456 5.42 -0.23 3.30
N SER A 457 6.02 0.86 3.76
CA SER A 457 7.13 1.54 3.05
C SER A 457 6.79 1.88 1.60
N THR A 458 5.65 2.49 1.35
CA THR A 458 5.23 2.89 0.00
C THR A 458 6.12 3.98 -0.56
N GLY A 459 6.16 4.09 -1.88
CA GLY A 459 6.89 5.15 -2.60
C GLY A 459 6.02 6.37 -2.96
N GLY A 460 4.83 6.46 -2.38
CA GLY A 460 3.93 7.60 -2.59
C GLY A 460 3.13 7.58 -3.89
N GLY A 461 2.13 8.46 -3.94
CA GLY A 461 1.24 8.59 -5.09
C GLY A 461 0.21 7.47 -5.23
N ASN A 462 0.15 6.53 -4.29
CA ASN A 462 -0.86 5.48 -4.30
C ASN A 462 -2.23 6.04 -3.89
N VAL A 463 -3.29 5.43 -4.41
CA VAL A 463 -4.67 5.78 -4.06
C VAL A 463 -5.41 4.54 -3.58
N ILE A 464 -5.97 4.67 -2.38
CA ILE A 464 -6.78 3.67 -1.72
C ILE A 464 -8.20 4.24 -1.62
N ALA A 465 -9.10 3.81 -2.52
CA ALA A 465 -10.35 4.51 -2.67
C ALA A 465 -11.58 3.60 -2.77
N TYR A 466 -12.68 4.06 -2.15
CA TYR A 466 -14.01 3.45 -2.22
C TYR A 466 -14.06 1.97 -1.80
N ASN A 467 -13.14 1.55 -0.94
CA ASN A 467 -13.12 0.19 -0.42
C ASN A 467 -14.04 0.06 0.81
N TYR A 468 -14.60 -1.12 1.01
CA TYR A 468 -15.23 -1.53 2.25
C TYR A 468 -14.23 -2.34 3.08
N VAL A 469 -13.85 -1.82 4.24
CA VAL A 469 -12.76 -2.35 5.08
C VAL A 469 -13.27 -2.52 6.51
N ASP A 470 -13.46 -3.78 6.94
CA ASP A 470 -14.08 -4.08 8.24
C ASP A 470 -13.47 -5.33 8.88
N GLU A 471 -13.86 -5.58 10.13
CA GLU A 471 -13.46 -6.74 10.92
C GLU A 471 -11.92 -6.89 10.96
N ALA A 472 -11.25 -5.84 11.46
CA ALA A 472 -9.83 -5.87 11.81
C ALA A 472 -9.64 -6.62 13.13
N VAL A 473 -9.20 -7.87 13.07
CA VAL A 473 -9.31 -8.83 14.16
C VAL A 473 -8.01 -9.58 14.45
N ILE A 474 -7.81 -9.93 15.72
CA ILE A 474 -6.77 -10.85 16.17
C ILE A 474 -7.44 -12.10 16.71
N TRP A 475 -7.10 -13.26 16.20
CA TRP A 475 -7.78 -14.50 16.54
C TRP A 475 -7.78 -14.83 18.04
N ASN A 476 -6.64 -14.72 18.72
CA ASN A 476 -6.54 -15.00 20.16
C ASN A 476 -6.90 -13.80 21.07
N SER A 477 -7.20 -12.67 20.48
CA SER A 477 -7.62 -11.44 21.17
C SER A 477 -8.83 -10.80 20.48
N PRO A 478 -9.97 -11.50 20.37
CA PRO A 478 -11.10 -11.02 19.56
C PRO A 478 -11.75 -9.73 20.09
N GLY A 479 -11.47 -9.36 21.34
CA GLY A 479 -11.87 -8.08 21.90
C GLY A 479 -11.00 -6.90 21.47
N TRP A 480 -9.81 -7.13 20.92
CA TRP A 480 -8.90 -6.08 20.46
C TRP A 480 -9.21 -5.68 19.01
N GLN A 481 -9.26 -4.39 18.75
CA GLN A 481 -9.42 -3.86 17.40
C GLN A 481 -8.06 -3.46 16.84
N GLU A 482 -7.70 -4.02 15.71
CA GLU A 482 -6.51 -3.63 14.94
C GLU A 482 -6.77 -2.41 14.06
N ASN A 483 -5.74 -1.92 13.37
CA ASN A 483 -5.91 -0.94 12.32
C ASN A 483 -6.56 -1.59 11.10
N ALA A 484 -7.72 -1.06 10.71
CA ALA A 484 -8.43 -1.54 9.53
C ALA A 484 -7.81 -1.00 8.24
N ILE A 485 -7.58 0.30 8.17
CA ILE A 485 -6.65 0.91 7.22
C ILE A 485 -5.43 1.36 8.03
N ASP A 486 -4.34 0.63 7.86
CA ASP A 486 -3.05 0.94 8.46
C ASP A 486 -2.18 1.64 7.42
N ASP A 487 -2.11 2.97 7.51
CA ASP A 487 -1.38 3.79 6.55
C ASP A 487 0.11 3.90 6.84
N CYS A 488 0.57 3.23 7.91
CA CYS A 488 1.97 3.17 8.28
C CYS A 488 2.31 1.90 9.04
N HIS A 489 2.49 0.79 8.36
CA HIS A 489 2.99 -0.40 9.07
C HIS A 489 4.50 -0.58 8.99
N ALA A 490 5.16 0.08 8.06
CA ALA A 490 6.62 0.10 7.93
C ALA A 490 7.13 1.45 7.38
N ASN A 491 8.38 1.74 7.63
CA ASN A 491 9.06 2.99 7.32
C ASN A 491 9.29 3.18 5.81
N LEU A 492 9.20 4.26 5.27
CA LEU A 492 8.44 5.48 5.47
C LEU A 492 7.35 5.48 4.40
N THR A 493 6.11 5.29 4.78
CA THR A 493 4.99 5.49 3.85
C THR A 493 4.73 6.98 3.70
N HIS A 494 4.48 7.47 2.49
CA HIS A 494 4.29 8.91 2.30
C HIS A 494 3.43 9.24 1.09
N HIS A 495 2.74 10.39 1.13
CA HIS A 495 2.00 11.00 0.02
C HIS A 495 0.97 10.06 -0.65
N ASP A 496 0.37 9.15 0.11
CA ASP A 496 -0.72 8.32 -0.37
C ASP A 496 -2.07 9.00 -0.08
N LEU A 497 -3.05 8.75 -0.94
CA LEU A 497 -4.42 9.24 -0.80
C LEU A 497 -5.34 8.10 -0.34
N ILE A 498 -6.00 8.31 0.78
CA ILE A 498 -7.03 7.42 1.33
C ILE A 498 -8.38 8.14 1.16
N GLU A 499 -9.20 7.72 0.20
CA GLU A 499 -10.37 8.49 -0.22
C GLU A 499 -11.64 7.66 -0.30
N GLY A 500 -12.71 8.15 0.28
CA GLY A 500 -14.04 7.60 0.07
C GLY A 500 -14.23 6.18 0.60
N ASN A 501 -13.40 5.68 1.51
CA ASN A 501 -13.55 4.34 2.06
C ASN A 501 -14.58 4.30 3.18
N TRP A 502 -15.27 3.20 3.32
CA TRP A 502 -15.92 2.79 4.56
C TRP A 502 -14.92 1.96 5.36
N THR A 503 -14.58 2.39 6.56
CA THR A 503 -13.60 1.68 7.38
C THR A 503 -13.96 1.69 8.86
N VAL A 504 -13.32 0.82 9.62
CA VAL A 504 -13.42 0.81 11.08
C VAL A 504 -12.63 2.00 11.65
N ASN A 505 -11.40 2.18 11.21
CA ASN A 505 -10.54 3.28 11.61
C ASN A 505 -9.55 3.66 10.50
N LEU A 506 -9.03 4.87 10.61
CA LEU A 506 -7.96 5.43 9.80
C LEU A 506 -6.77 5.64 10.72
N GLY A 507 -5.64 5.07 10.41
CA GLY A 507 -4.50 5.29 11.26
C GLY A 507 -3.29 4.49 10.88
N GLY A 508 -2.16 4.90 11.42
CA GLY A 508 -0.88 4.26 11.25
C GLY A 508 -0.26 3.89 12.57
N ASP A 509 0.29 2.70 12.64
CA ASP A 509 1.15 2.33 13.75
C ASP A 509 2.60 2.79 13.49
N THR A 510 3.42 2.78 14.51
CA THR A 510 4.85 3.09 14.43
C THR A 510 5.70 1.88 14.82
N THR A 511 5.16 0.68 14.65
CA THR A 511 5.84 -0.57 15.03
C THR A 511 7.16 -0.74 14.28
N HIS A 512 7.19 -0.43 13.00
CA HIS A 512 8.38 -0.59 12.15
C HIS A 512 8.82 0.72 11.50
N GLY A 513 8.28 1.83 11.92
CA GLY A 513 8.61 3.13 11.38
C GLY A 513 7.46 4.11 11.50
N ASN A 514 7.58 5.28 10.92
CA ASN A 514 6.49 6.24 10.85
C ASN A 514 6.12 6.60 9.41
N SER A 515 5.04 7.34 9.26
CA SER A 515 4.54 7.84 7.99
C SER A 515 4.42 9.36 7.99
N GLY A 516 4.21 9.91 6.81
CA GLY A 516 3.96 11.33 6.67
C GLY A 516 3.26 11.72 5.39
N TRP A 517 2.64 12.88 5.41
CA TRP A 517 2.02 13.54 4.24
C TRP A 517 0.91 12.73 3.57
N HIS A 518 0.25 11.81 4.29
CA HIS A 518 -0.95 11.15 3.79
C HIS A 518 -2.16 12.09 3.82
N THR A 519 -3.04 11.89 2.86
CA THR A 519 -4.31 12.63 2.79
C THR A 519 -5.50 11.68 2.89
N HIS A 520 -6.38 11.94 3.85
CA HIS A 520 -7.61 11.19 4.08
C HIS A 520 -8.80 12.08 3.70
N LEU A 521 -9.46 11.76 2.58
CA LEU A 521 -10.57 12.55 2.04
C LEU A 521 -11.87 11.75 2.05
N ARG A 522 -12.95 12.33 2.60
CA ARG A 522 -14.32 11.78 2.51
C ARG A 522 -14.45 10.31 2.90
N ASN A 523 -13.68 9.83 3.88
CA ASN A 523 -13.87 8.51 4.43
C ASN A 523 -14.96 8.51 5.50
N TYR A 524 -15.62 7.38 5.69
CA TYR A 524 -16.41 7.08 6.87
C TYR A 524 -15.64 6.13 7.77
N ALA A 525 -15.40 6.51 9.03
CA ALA A 525 -14.75 5.67 10.03
C ALA A 525 -15.72 5.38 11.18
N SER A 526 -16.10 4.11 11.34
CA SER A 526 -17.07 3.67 12.35
C SER A 526 -16.52 3.68 13.77
N GLY A 527 -15.20 3.67 13.94
CA GLY A 527 -14.52 3.58 15.23
C GLY A 527 -14.63 2.23 15.92
N ARG A 528 -15.34 1.26 15.33
CA ARG A 528 -15.54 -0.08 15.87
C ARG A 528 -15.93 -1.05 14.77
N ASN A 529 -15.44 -2.30 14.85
CA ASN A 529 -15.88 -3.39 13.96
C ASN A 529 -17.39 -3.58 13.95
N SER A 530 -17.98 -3.88 12.80
CA SER A 530 -19.43 -4.01 12.62
C SER A 530 -20.04 -5.15 13.42
N SER A 531 -19.31 -6.25 13.64
CA SER A 531 -19.76 -7.35 14.51
C SER A 531 -19.97 -6.91 15.96
N GLY A 532 -19.33 -5.79 16.38
CA GLY A 532 -19.37 -5.33 17.75
C GLY A 532 -18.59 -6.21 18.74
N ALA A 533 -17.84 -7.19 18.26
CA ALA A 533 -17.06 -8.11 19.11
C ALA A 533 -15.88 -7.39 19.78
N THR A 534 -15.28 -6.40 19.12
CA THR A 534 -14.18 -5.61 19.67
C THR A 534 -14.66 -4.64 20.75
N ASN A 535 -13.91 -4.53 21.84
CA ASN A 535 -14.24 -3.68 23.01
C ASN A 535 -13.04 -2.90 23.56
N SER A 536 -11.88 -3.07 22.96
CA SER A 536 -10.65 -2.36 23.33
C SER A 536 -9.93 -1.84 22.09
N ASN A 537 -9.11 -0.82 22.27
CA ASN A 537 -8.38 -0.12 21.20
C ASN A 537 -9.31 0.53 20.15
N LEU A 538 -10.52 0.90 20.56
CA LEU A 538 -11.53 1.50 19.69
C LEU A 538 -11.20 2.96 19.39
N ARG A 539 -11.25 3.38 18.13
CA ARG A 539 -11.02 4.77 17.68
C ARG A 539 -11.44 4.95 16.22
N ALA A 540 -11.78 6.16 15.82
CA ALA A 540 -12.03 6.48 14.41
C ALA A 540 -10.72 6.84 13.68
N VAL A 541 -9.87 7.64 14.31
CA VAL A 541 -8.55 8.01 13.81
C VAL A 541 -7.51 7.65 14.87
N GLY A 542 -6.45 6.94 14.48
CA GLY A 542 -5.36 6.60 15.37
C GLY A 542 -4.02 6.86 14.69
N MET A 543 -3.29 7.86 15.19
CA MET A 543 -1.92 8.13 14.80
C MET A 543 -1.01 7.85 15.98
N ASP A 544 -0.15 6.87 15.84
CA ASP A 544 0.87 6.61 16.84
C ASP A 544 1.89 7.77 16.89
N GLY A 545 2.69 7.80 17.93
CA GLY A 545 3.62 8.90 18.16
C GLY A 545 4.63 9.05 17.01
N TRP A 546 4.99 10.29 16.71
CA TRP A 546 5.91 10.67 15.66
C TRP A 546 5.41 10.51 14.23
N THR A 547 4.17 10.05 14.02
CA THR A 547 3.49 10.22 12.73
C THR A 547 3.29 11.71 12.47
N HIS A 548 3.54 12.18 11.26
CA HIS A 548 3.54 13.61 10.99
C HIS A 548 2.88 13.96 9.67
N TYR A 549 2.33 15.18 9.64
CA TYR A 549 1.78 15.77 8.43
C TYR A 549 0.72 14.91 7.74
N HIS A 550 -0.20 14.31 8.52
CA HIS A 550 -1.39 13.68 7.96
C HIS A 550 -2.51 14.71 7.82
N ALA A 551 -3.19 14.71 6.68
CA ALA A 551 -4.35 15.55 6.44
C ALA A 551 -5.63 14.72 6.49
N TYR A 552 -6.60 15.18 7.31
CA TYR A 552 -7.94 14.60 7.40
C TYR A 552 -8.95 15.66 6.96
N ILE A 553 -9.59 15.47 5.81
CA ILE A 553 -10.44 16.46 5.16
C ILE A 553 -11.79 15.82 4.82
N GLY A 554 -12.87 16.43 5.30
CA GLY A 554 -14.22 16.03 4.90
C GLY A 554 -14.59 14.59 5.24
N ASN A 555 -14.02 14.00 6.29
CA ASN A 555 -14.40 12.66 6.73
C ASN A 555 -15.62 12.70 7.65
N VAL A 556 -16.34 11.58 7.75
CA VAL A 556 -17.37 11.35 8.74
C VAL A 556 -16.85 10.35 9.77
N LEU A 557 -16.61 10.83 10.99
CA LEU A 557 -15.91 10.11 12.03
C LEU A 557 -16.85 9.76 13.19
N GLN A 558 -16.92 8.49 13.56
CA GLN A 558 -17.78 7.98 14.62
C GLN A 558 -17.00 7.72 15.91
N GLY A 559 -17.43 8.30 16.99
CA GLY A 559 -16.82 8.11 18.31
C GLY A 559 -17.89 7.92 19.39
N GLY A 560 -17.48 7.56 20.58
CA GLY A 560 -18.32 7.42 21.75
C GLY A 560 -17.95 8.38 22.88
N ASN A 561 -16.83 9.06 22.77
CA ASN A 561 -16.29 9.94 23.79
C ASN A 561 -15.95 11.31 23.24
N VAL A 562 -15.60 12.18 24.17
CA VAL A 562 -15.07 13.50 23.89
C VAL A 562 -13.94 13.42 22.87
N TYR A 563 -13.91 14.39 22.00
CA TYR A 563 -12.86 14.67 21.04
C TYR A 563 -11.49 14.76 21.74
N GLU A 564 -10.74 13.66 21.75
CA GLU A 564 -9.44 13.62 22.43
C GLU A 564 -8.32 13.85 21.43
N THR A 565 -7.58 14.87 21.67
CA THR A 565 -6.39 15.20 20.87
C THR A 565 -5.09 14.81 21.57
N THR A 566 -5.08 14.61 22.87
CA THR A 566 -3.95 14.13 23.70
C THR A 566 -4.39 13.83 25.11
N PRO A 567 -3.58 13.12 25.87
CA PRO A 567 -2.89 11.91 25.56
C PRO A 567 -3.82 10.74 25.71
N PHE A 568 -3.52 9.76 25.00
CA PHE A 568 -3.99 8.41 24.99
C PHE A 568 -4.77 7.90 26.21
N SER A 569 -6.02 7.54 25.99
CA SER A 569 -6.74 6.57 26.79
C SER A 569 -7.26 5.45 25.90
N ARG A 570 -6.79 4.23 26.13
CA ARG A 570 -7.34 3.04 25.45
C ARG A 570 -8.79 2.75 25.86
N ASN A 571 -9.30 3.48 26.82
CA ASN A 571 -10.64 3.35 27.35
C ASN A 571 -11.56 4.37 26.70
N GLY A 572 -12.57 3.91 26.02
CA GLY A 572 -13.50 4.71 25.28
C GLY A 572 -13.36 4.44 23.76
N ARG A 573 -14.03 5.24 22.98
CA ARG A 573 -13.95 5.20 21.51
C ARG A 573 -13.72 6.62 21.03
N PRO A 574 -12.49 7.15 21.14
CA PRO A 574 -12.21 8.53 20.74
C PRO A 574 -12.35 8.73 19.25
N ILE A 575 -12.70 9.95 18.84
CA ILE A 575 -12.63 10.36 17.44
C ILE A 575 -11.17 10.35 17.00
N TYR A 576 -10.30 11.03 17.75
CA TYR A 576 -8.87 11.09 17.47
C TYR A 576 -8.06 10.55 18.64
N GLN A 577 -7.15 9.66 18.35
CA GLN A 577 -6.15 9.14 19.27
C GLN A 577 -4.76 9.41 18.69
N LEU A 578 -4.06 10.40 19.22
CA LEU A 578 -2.82 10.91 18.63
C LEU A 578 -1.65 10.75 19.59
N GLY A 579 -0.46 10.47 19.08
CA GLY A 579 0.77 10.40 19.85
C GLY A 579 0.89 9.18 20.74
N ASN A 580 0.20 8.10 20.39
CA ASN A 580 0.21 6.85 21.17
C ASN A 580 1.55 6.12 21.04
N ASN A 581 1.87 5.32 22.07
CA ASN A 581 2.91 4.32 22.04
C ASN A 581 2.29 2.92 21.98
N TYR A 582 2.54 2.20 20.91
CA TYR A 582 2.07 0.83 20.72
C TYR A 582 2.46 -0.11 21.88
N GLY A 583 3.61 0.11 22.54
CA GLY A 583 4.11 -0.70 23.64
C GLY A 583 3.37 -0.59 24.97
N GLY A 584 2.25 0.13 25.04
CA GLY A 584 1.37 0.15 26.23
C GLY A 584 1.84 1.02 27.39
N GLY A 585 2.90 1.78 27.26
CA GLY A 585 3.27 2.83 28.21
C GLY A 585 2.34 4.03 28.02
N GLY A 586 1.31 4.16 28.87
CA GLY A 586 0.43 5.33 28.81
C GLY A 586 1.23 6.63 28.94
N GLY A 587 0.97 7.57 28.05
CA GLY A 587 1.59 8.89 28.10
C GLY A 587 1.70 9.51 26.71
N ASN A 588 1.91 10.79 26.68
CA ASN A 588 2.24 11.56 25.49
C ASN A 588 3.67 11.18 25.03
N TRP A 589 3.80 10.06 24.33
CA TRP A 589 5.10 9.48 23.95
C TRP A 589 5.91 10.40 23.03
N ASP A 590 5.21 11.15 22.20
CA ASP A 590 5.82 12.07 21.24
C ASP A 590 5.79 13.55 21.67
N ASN A 591 5.47 13.82 22.94
CA ASN A 591 5.33 15.17 23.49
C ASN A 591 4.34 16.06 22.72
N GLY A 592 3.30 15.46 22.12
CA GLY A 592 2.30 16.17 21.32
C GLY A 592 2.72 16.45 19.88
N TYR A 593 3.73 15.76 19.40
CA TYR A 593 4.24 15.95 18.04
C TYR A 593 3.17 15.64 16.98
N ALA A 594 2.55 14.46 17.04
CA ALA A 594 1.49 14.08 16.09
C ALA A 594 0.34 15.09 16.10
N LEU A 595 -0.07 15.55 17.30
CA LEU A 595 -1.10 16.57 17.44
C LEU A 595 -0.71 17.91 16.78
N ALA A 596 0.54 18.31 16.90
CA ALA A 596 1.02 19.59 16.35
C ALA A 596 1.17 19.56 14.83
N HIS A 597 1.25 18.37 14.24
CA HIS A 597 1.53 18.19 12.80
C HIS A 597 0.39 17.54 12.01
N ILE A 598 -0.76 17.29 12.63
CA ILE A 598 -1.96 16.86 11.96
C ILE A 598 -2.70 18.05 11.34
N TYR A 599 -3.17 17.92 10.10
CA TYR A 599 -4.06 18.87 9.46
C TYR A 599 -5.49 18.31 9.46
N ARG A 600 -6.47 19.08 9.92
CA ARG A 600 -7.87 18.64 10.05
C ARG A 600 -8.77 19.77 9.59
N ASP A 601 -9.62 19.50 8.61
CA ASP A 601 -10.58 20.50 8.16
C ASP A 601 -11.85 19.88 7.59
N GLY A 602 -13.00 20.45 7.91
CA GLY A 602 -14.29 20.03 7.38
C GLY A 602 -14.72 18.61 7.76
N ASN A 603 -14.19 18.01 8.83
CA ASN A 603 -14.58 16.69 9.27
C ASN A 603 -15.82 16.76 10.17
N TRP A 604 -16.78 15.88 9.89
CA TRP A 604 -17.91 15.66 10.79
C TRP A 604 -17.54 14.71 11.92
N ASP A 605 -17.86 15.05 13.15
CA ASP A 605 -17.82 14.11 14.25
C ASP A 605 -19.20 13.96 14.94
N ASN A 606 -19.53 12.74 15.31
CA ASN A 606 -20.83 12.44 15.91
C ASN A 606 -20.90 12.78 17.41
N VAL A 607 -19.82 13.21 18.03
CA VAL A 607 -19.80 13.64 19.43
C VAL A 607 -20.27 15.08 19.53
N THR A 608 -19.72 15.97 18.72
CA THR A 608 -20.21 17.34 18.60
C THR A 608 -21.48 17.43 17.76
N ASN A 609 -21.75 16.41 16.94
CA ASN A 609 -22.83 16.34 15.95
C ASN A 609 -22.80 17.55 15.01
N ASP A 610 -21.61 17.89 14.56
CA ASP A 610 -21.35 19.03 13.70
C ASP A 610 -20.09 18.80 12.86
N VAL A 611 -19.94 19.60 11.80
CA VAL A 611 -18.73 19.67 11.01
C VAL A 611 -17.72 20.61 11.66
N VAL A 612 -16.50 20.13 11.88
CA VAL A 612 -15.44 20.88 12.53
C VAL A 612 -14.52 21.50 11.49
N TRP A 613 -14.48 22.84 11.48
CA TRP A 613 -13.60 23.64 10.64
C TRP A 613 -12.49 24.27 11.49
N VAL A 614 -11.26 24.15 11.01
CA VAL A 614 -10.10 24.81 11.63
C VAL A 614 -9.79 26.13 10.93
N ASN A 615 -9.85 26.12 9.59
CA ASN A 615 -9.53 27.30 8.78
C ASN A 615 -10.77 28.01 8.23
N GLY A 616 -11.95 27.60 8.66
CA GLY A 616 -13.24 28.13 8.22
C GLY A 616 -13.83 27.32 7.06
N PRO A 617 -15.15 27.49 6.84
CA PRO A 617 -15.87 26.75 5.82
C PRO A 617 -15.36 27.02 4.41
N VAL A 618 -15.01 25.95 3.69
CA VAL A 618 -14.65 25.97 2.28
C VAL A 618 -15.29 24.78 1.56
N ASP A 619 -15.35 24.84 0.24
CA ASP A 619 -15.85 23.70 -0.53
C ASP A 619 -14.90 22.50 -0.42
N ILE A 620 -15.45 21.35 -0.03
CA ILE A 620 -14.70 20.11 0.01
C ILE A 620 -14.84 19.42 -1.34
N PRO A 621 -13.74 19.19 -2.08
CA PRO A 621 -13.80 18.57 -3.40
C PRO A 621 -14.41 17.18 -3.33
N ALA A 622 -15.00 16.73 -4.43
CA ALA A 622 -15.60 15.40 -4.52
C ALA A 622 -14.53 14.30 -4.48
N SER A 623 -13.36 14.57 -5.05
CA SER A 623 -12.21 13.67 -5.14
C SER A 623 -10.93 14.47 -5.39
N PHE A 624 -9.78 13.93 -4.97
CA PHE A 624 -8.46 14.45 -5.35
C PHE A 624 -7.81 13.71 -6.53
N TYR A 625 -8.42 12.64 -7.04
CA TYR A 625 -7.89 11.92 -8.20
C TYR A 625 -8.90 11.72 -9.33
N LEU A 626 -10.20 11.88 -9.09
CA LEU A 626 -11.25 11.74 -10.08
C LEU A 626 -11.89 13.08 -10.42
N THR A 627 -12.21 13.27 -11.67
CA THR A 627 -12.93 14.46 -12.17
C THR A 627 -14.43 14.25 -12.28
N GLY A 628 -14.93 13.05 -12.00
CA GLY A 628 -16.33 12.71 -12.06
C GLY A 628 -16.62 11.36 -11.42
N ARG A 629 -17.90 11.05 -11.31
CA ARG A 629 -18.39 9.81 -10.72
C ARG A 629 -17.83 8.58 -11.45
N PRO A 630 -17.15 7.66 -10.75
CA PRO A 630 -16.66 6.44 -11.39
C PRO A 630 -17.79 5.49 -11.76
N ALA A 631 -17.60 4.74 -12.85
CA ALA A 631 -18.64 3.91 -13.46
C ALA A 631 -19.24 2.85 -12.50
N PHE A 632 -18.43 2.32 -11.59
CA PHE A 632 -18.90 1.30 -10.63
C PHE A 632 -19.90 1.83 -9.59
N PHE A 633 -20.09 3.15 -9.49
CA PHE A 633 -21.15 3.72 -8.68
C PHE A 633 -22.55 3.55 -9.33
N GLY A 634 -22.60 3.32 -10.65
CA GLY A 634 -23.89 3.22 -11.34
C GLY A 634 -24.79 4.40 -11.00
N ASP A 635 -25.97 4.12 -10.43
CA ASP A 635 -26.94 5.14 -10.02
C ASP A 635 -26.78 5.63 -8.57
N TYR A 636 -25.84 5.07 -7.79
CA TYR A 636 -25.61 5.51 -6.42
C TYR A 636 -25.06 6.94 -6.37
N PRO A 637 -25.42 7.72 -5.32
CA PRO A 637 -24.87 9.07 -5.12
C PRO A 637 -23.35 9.06 -5.02
N TRP A 638 -22.73 10.09 -5.64
CA TRP A 638 -21.29 10.31 -5.54
C TRP A 638 -21.01 11.83 -5.43
N PRO A 639 -20.14 12.28 -4.51
CA PRO A 639 -19.49 11.47 -3.47
C PRO A 639 -20.50 10.87 -2.49
N TRP A 640 -20.20 9.68 -1.95
CA TRP A 640 -21.11 8.95 -1.07
C TRP A 640 -21.03 9.37 0.42
N VAL A 641 -20.00 10.15 0.78
CA VAL A 641 -19.82 10.76 2.11
C VAL A 641 -20.13 12.24 2.02
N ASP A 642 -21.07 12.68 2.85
CA ASP A 642 -21.43 14.09 3.01
C ASP A 642 -21.03 14.58 4.41
N PRO A 643 -19.84 15.16 4.55
CA PRO A 643 -19.34 15.61 5.85
C PRO A 643 -20.10 16.83 6.38
N ILE A 644 -20.76 17.61 5.54
CA ILE A 644 -21.49 18.81 5.98
C ILE A 644 -22.73 18.43 6.77
N ASN A 645 -23.37 17.33 6.41
CA ASN A 645 -24.59 16.84 7.09
C ASN A 645 -24.31 15.59 7.94
N GLY A 646 -23.05 15.13 8.04
CA GLY A 646 -22.69 13.90 8.72
C GLY A 646 -23.33 12.65 8.10
N ALA A 647 -23.68 12.71 6.83
CA ALA A 647 -24.42 11.66 6.14
C ALA A 647 -23.53 10.77 5.27
N THR A 648 -23.97 9.54 5.08
CA THR A 648 -23.39 8.60 4.13
C THR A 648 -24.48 8.01 3.25
N TYR A 649 -24.12 7.76 1.99
CA TYR A 649 -24.97 7.09 1.02
C TYR A 649 -24.46 5.66 0.75
N THR A 650 -24.92 5.05 -0.31
CA THR A 650 -24.51 3.68 -0.65
C THR A 650 -23.12 3.65 -1.24
N LEU A 651 -22.19 2.93 -0.59
CA LEU A 651 -20.90 2.56 -1.14
C LEU A 651 -21.03 1.22 -1.89
N PRO A 652 -20.67 1.14 -3.20
CA PRO A 652 -20.88 -0.07 -4.00
C PRO A 652 -20.22 -1.33 -3.41
N ALA A 653 -18.98 -1.25 -2.94
CA ALA A 653 -18.30 -2.37 -2.30
C ALA A 653 -19.08 -2.89 -1.07
N LYS A 654 -19.55 -1.98 -0.21
CA LYS A 654 -20.36 -2.35 0.97
C LYS A 654 -21.69 -2.96 0.58
N ALA A 655 -22.37 -2.42 -0.44
CA ALA A 655 -23.63 -2.95 -0.92
C ALA A 655 -23.51 -4.40 -1.41
N ARG A 656 -22.41 -4.73 -2.12
CA ARG A 656 -22.11 -6.11 -2.53
C ARG A 656 -21.90 -7.04 -1.33
N TYR A 657 -21.18 -6.58 -0.33
CA TYR A 657 -20.95 -7.34 0.89
C TYR A 657 -22.24 -7.59 1.66
N ASP A 658 -23.04 -6.56 1.90
CA ASP A 658 -24.30 -6.63 2.63
C ASP A 658 -25.35 -7.52 1.91
N ALA A 659 -25.30 -7.56 0.59
CA ALA A 659 -26.17 -8.43 -0.22
C ALA A 659 -25.70 -9.91 -0.23
N GLY A 660 -24.57 -10.24 0.38
CA GLY A 660 -23.97 -11.59 0.33
C GLY A 660 -23.46 -12.00 -1.06
N THR A 661 -23.14 -11.01 -1.89
CA THR A 661 -22.63 -11.21 -3.27
C THR A 661 -21.32 -10.43 -3.49
N PRO A 662 -20.28 -10.67 -2.67
CA PRO A 662 -19.07 -9.85 -2.71
C PRO A 662 -18.35 -9.89 -4.07
N ASN A 663 -18.48 -10.99 -4.80
CA ASN A 663 -17.86 -11.22 -6.10
C ASN A 663 -18.70 -10.74 -7.30
N LEU A 664 -19.93 -10.28 -7.05
CA LEU A 664 -20.81 -9.81 -8.12
C LEU A 664 -20.55 -8.34 -8.39
N VAL A 665 -19.76 -8.04 -9.39
CA VAL A 665 -19.52 -6.68 -9.88
C VAL A 665 -20.54 -6.34 -10.95
N GLN A 666 -21.28 -5.25 -10.74
CA GLN A 666 -22.32 -4.78 -11.66
C GLN A 666 -21.73 -4.03 -12.86
#